data_9073983c92421a226a8933042685e64b
#
_entry.id   9073983c92421a226a8933042685e64b
#
_cell.length_a   1.000
_cell.length_b   1.000
_cell.length_c   1.000
_cell.angle_alpha   90.00
_cell.angle_beta   90.00
_cell.angle_gamma   90.00
#
_symmetry.space_group_name_H-M   'P 1'
#
loop_
_entity.id
_entity.type
_entity.pdbx_description
1 polymer ?
#
loop_
_entity_poly.entity_id
_entity_poly.type
_entity_poly.pdbx_seq_one_letter_code
_entity_poly.pdbx_strand_id
1 'polypeptide(L)'
;YLLEYNDLRGSVTRLLEQLDPTDPQAVESASSQLCAMIRSAELPPAVGEAILAAVAETFAAQAGDVNLIARSSAVGEDGESSFAGQYASIADLSRDTLLGAYLEVLASKYFPEALAYRIHTGFGDEETPMAVLVMEMIDPVASGVVYTVRPDRKDERRLGIHTVRGRGEGLVGGRLVAEVIEVDRQSLTLCVPEAYGAGEDGIASGILDLPRASELARLALEIEAHFGAPQDIEWALTSEEIFLFLQSRPLATSPGGVATTPREPLAEETDCQVLLRGGNVAAPGHACGPLWLVDGDHPVEGAPQGAILVVTDTPPSLVQRLGRILGVLAESGSVAGHFATVCREFGVPLLCGIGRSVRDLPHGEVVTLLATEGKVCRGDVLPAAPSLPAYQSQAHLPYFQRLRRLLDGITPLALTDPRAANFTPEGCRTFHDIIRFCHEQAVRIMFSLGDRLGKPGRSRRRLITSLPFDIFIVDVGGGLRDGAADGATEIDHVASRPFLHLWRGLTHPDIHWHEQPAFDWKNFGETVLADGISSVDSPEFASYAVLGGDYVNLIMRFGYHFTLVDALCGEDEASNYCQFRFAGGGADLSGRQLRLAAIARVLQQAGFEVETRGDLLDARLPACPAARMEEPLVILGRLLGATRLMDMTLGNADEASRWSDDFLSAT
;
A
#
# COMPACT_ATOMS: atom_id res chain seq x y z
N TYR A 1 -10.98 17.46 1.37
CA TYR A 1 -11.05 18.90 1.64
C TYR A 1 -10.16 19.33 2.83
N LEU A 2 -10.26 18.65 4.03
CA LEU A 2 -9.39 18.97 5.19
C LEU A 2 -7.90 18.88 4.85
N LEU A 3 -7.49 17.80 4.17
CA LEU A 3 -6.10 17.58 3.77
C LEU A 3 -5.60 18.64 2.78
N GLU A 4 -6.46 19.08 1.87
CA GLU A 4 -6.12 20.11 0.89
C GLU A 4 -6.04 21.51 1.52
N TYR A 5 -6.98 21.83 2.40
CA TYR A 5 -7.00 23.11 3.10
C TYR A 5 -5.75 23.34 3.95
N ASN A 6 -5.23 22.26 4.57
CA ASN A 6 -4.04 22.28 5.43
C ASN A 6 -2.73 21.89 4.69
N ASP A 7 -2.75 21.72 3.38
CA ASP A 7 -1.60 21.24 2.58
C ASP A 7 -0.97 19.93 3.10
N LEU A 8 -1.81 19.03 3.64
CA LEU A 8 -1.35 17.77 4.26
C LEU A 8 -1.32 16.59 3.29
N ARG A 9 -2.00 16.67 2.13
CA ARG A 9 -2.14 15.56 1.18
C ARG A 9 -0.79 14.94 0.78
N GLY A 10 0.18 15.77 0.40
CA GLY A 10 1.51 15.30 0.01
C GLY A 10 2.27 14.60 1.13
N SER A 11 2.11 15.07 2.37
CA SER A 11 2.74 14.46 3.55
C SER A 11 2.08 13.12 3.92
N VAL A 12 0.74 13.04 3.84
CA VAL A 12 -0.02 11.79 4.06
C VAL A 12 0.38 10.75 3.01
N THR A 13 0.37 11.11 1.72
CA THR A 13 0.75 10.20 0.64
C THR A 13 2.16 9.64 0.84
N ARG A 14 3.13 10.51 1.15
CA ARG A 14 4.53 10.11 1.37
C ARG A 14 4.69 9.14 2.53
N LEU A 15 4.01 9.38 3.67
CA LEU A 15 4.07 8.48 4.82
C LEU A 15 3.46 7.10 4.48
N LEU A 16 2.37 7.07 3.71
CA LEU A 16 1.73 5.82 3.29
C LEU A 16 2.56 5.05 2.25
N GLU A 17 3.22 5.73 1.32
CA GLU A 17 4.10 5.11 0.31
C GLU A 17 5.39 4.52 0.92
N GLN A 18 5.89 5.12 2.00
CA GLN A 18 7.09 4.65 2.70
C GLN A 18 6.80 3.58 3.75
N LEU A 19 5.51 3.30 4.02
CA LEU A 19 5.09 2.36 5.05
C LEU A 19 5.40 0.92 4.64
N ASP A 20 6.20 0.21 5.45
CA ASP A 20 6.29 -1.25 5.37
C ASP A 20 5.08 -1.88 6.10
N PRO A 21 4.14 -2.44 5.35
CA PRO A 21 2.94 -3.02 5.96
C PRO A 21 3.21 -4.32 6.73
N THR A 22 4.38 -4.91 6.57
CA THR A 22 4.77 -6.17 7.23
C THR A 22 5.42 -5.92 8.60
N ASP A 23 5.82 -4.67 8.87
CA ASP A 23 6.39 -4.24 10.14
C ASP A 23 5.33 -3.54 11.02
N PRO A 24 4.84 -4.18 12.10
CA PRO A 24 3.87 -3.58 13.01
C PRO A 24 4.34 -2.28 13.67
N GLN A 25 5.66 -2.13 13.93
CA GLN A 25 6.20 -0.91 14.52
C GLN A 25 6.18 0.25 13.52
N ALA A 26 6.44 -0.03 12.25
CA ALA A 26 6.31 0.96 11.17
C ALA A 26 4.85 1.41 11.03
N VAL A 27 3.88 0.48 11.09
CA VAL A 27 2.44 0.80 11.05
C VAL A 27 2.03 1.68 12.23
N GLU A 28 2.46 1.35 13.46
CA GLU A 28 2.15 2.12 14.67
C GLU A 28 2.75 3.53 14.60
N SER A 29 4.01 3.64 14.16
CA SER A 29 4.69 4.92 13.98
C SER A 29 4.01 5.81 12.94
N ALA A 30 3.68 5.25 11.78
CA ALA A 30 2.98 5.97 10.71
C ALA A 30 1.58 6.41 11.17
N SER A 31 0.83 5.53 11.84
CA SER A 31 -0.46 5.83 12.44
C SER A 31 -0.38 7.02 13.39
N SER A 32 0.57 6.98 14.33
CA SER A 32 0.77 8.05 15.31
C SER A 32 1.03 9.40 14.65
N GLN A 33 1.88 9.44 13.62
CA GLN A 33 2.19 10.65 12.87
C GLN A 33 0.97 11.16 12.09
N LEU A 34 0.28 10.29 11.36
CA LEU A 34 -0.90 10.64 10.58
C LEU A 34 -2.02 11.16 11.47
N CYS A 35 -2.32 10.46 12.59
CA CYS A 35 -3.33 10.91 13.54
C CYS A 35 -2.98 12.28 14.15
N ALA A 36 -1.71 12.50 14.52
CA ALA A 36 -1.27 13.79 15.05
C ALA A 36 -1.46 14.92 14.02
N MET A 37 -1.16 14.67 12.74
CA MET A 37 -1.36 15.65 11.68
C MET A 37 -2.83 16.02 11.51
N ILE A 38 -3.75 15.05 11.53
CA ILE A 38 -5.19 15.31 11.40
C ILE A 38 -5.74 16.04 12.64
N ARG A 39 -5.34 15.63 13.85
CA ARG A 39 -5.77 16.27 15.10
C ARG A 39 -5.32 17.72 15.22
N SER A 40 -4.15 18.04 14.66
CA SER A 40 -3.59 19.39 14.67
C SER A 40 -4.04 20.24 13.47
N ALA A 41 -4.77 19.65 12.51
CA ALA A 41 -5.25 20.36 11.34
C ALA A 41 -6.30 21.42 11.71
N GLU A 42 -6.23 22.57 11.06
CA GLU A 42 -7.23 23.61 11.20
C GLU A 42 -8.51 23.21 10.45
N LEU A 43 -9.63 23.16 11.17
CA LEU A 43 -10.94 22.96 10.51
C LEU A 43 -11.31 24.25 9.78
N PRO A 44 -11.59 24.19 8.44
CA PRO A 44 -12.00 25.39 7.70
C PRO A 44 -13.18 26.07 8.39
N PRO A 45 -13.13 27.38 8.67
CA PRO A 45 -14.18 28.09 9.42
C PRO A 45 -15.57 27.85 8.87
N ALA A 46 -15.72 27.91 7.55
CA ALA A 46 -17.02 27.68 6.88
C ALA A 46 -17.58 26.26 7.14
N VAL A 47 -16.71 25.24 7.31
CA VAL A 47 -17.14 23.87 7.63
C VAL A 47 -17.56 23.79 9.10
N GLY A 48 -16.77 24.35 10.01
CA GLY A 48 -17.12 24.40 11.43
C GLY A 48 -18.43 25.12 11.69
N GLU A 49 -18.63 26.31 11.09
CA GLU A 49 -19.87 27.06 11.17
C GLU A 49 -21.07 26.28 10.61
N ALA A 50 -20.90 25.61 9.46
CA ALA A 50 -21.95 24.81 8.84
C ALA A 50 -22.35 23.62 9.72
N ILE A 51 -21.39 22.92 10.35
CA ILE A 51 -21.66 21.82 11.27
C ILE A 51 -22.47 22.32 12.47
N LEU A 52 -22.03 23.40 13.11
CA LEU A 52 -22.71 23.93 14.29
C LEU A 52 -24.10 24.48 13.95
N ALA A 53 -24.27 25.11 12.80
CA ALA A 53 -25.56 25.57 12.30
C ALA A 53 -26.53 24.42 12.03
N ALA A 54 -26.06 23.35 11.35
CA ALA A 54 -26.87 22.17 11.09
C ALA A 54 -27.34 21.47 12.38
N VAL A 55 -26.45 21.35 13.37
CA VAL A 55 -26.81 20.81 14.71
C VAL A 55 -27.83 21.70 15.39
N ALA A 56 -27.65 23.02 15.36
CA ALA A 56 -28.59 23.95 15.96
C ALA A 56 -29.99 23.88 15.31
N GLU A 57 -30.05 23.73 13.98
CA GLU A 57 -31.29 23.60 13.23
C GLU A 57 -31.99 22.25 13.51
N THR A 58 -31.23 21.14 13.43
CA THR A 58 -31.77 19.78 13.58
C THR A 58 -32.37 19.56 14.98
N PHE A 59 -31.72 20.08 16.02
CA PHE A 59 -32.12 19.88 17.40
C PHE A 59 -32.77 21.13 18.04
N ALA A 60 -33.26 22.04 17.21
CA ALA A 60 -33.87 23.30 17.67
C ALA A 60 -35.10 23.13 18.60
N ALA A 61 -35.81 21.99 18.48
CA ALA A 61 -37.02 21.70 19.27
C ALA A 61 -36.71 21.15 20.67
N GLN A 62 -35.47 20.79 20.95
CA GLN A 62 -35.08 20.24 22.25
C GLN A 62 -34.67 21.36 23.20
N ALA A 63 -35.28 21.38 24.37
CA ALA A 63 -34.99 22.34 25.44
C ALA A 63 -33.76 21.88 26.23
N GLY A 64 -32.59 22.49 25.96
CA GLY A 64 -31.35 22.22 26.69
C GLY A 64 -30.17 21.84 25.82
N ASP A 65 -29.06 21.51 26.46
CA ASP A 65 -27.89 20.97 25.74
C ASP A 65 -28.18 19.53 25.31
N VAL A 66 -28.17 19.32 23.99
CA VAL A 66 -28.35 17.97 23.41
C VAL A 66 -27.05 17.20 23.56
N ASN A 67 -27.15 15.99 24.12
CA ASN A 67 -26.04 15.05 24.15
C ASN A 67 -25.89 14.44 22.75
N LEU A 68 -24.70 14.52 22.19
CA LEU A 68 -24.42 14.10 20.80
C LEU A 68 -23.41 12.95 20.75
N ILE A 69 -23.47 12.20 19.66
CA ILE A 69 -22.46 11.23 19.27
C ILE A 69 -21.98 11.55 17.84
N ALA A 70 -20.66 11.53 17.64
CA ALA A 70 -20.03 11.61 16.33
C ALA A 70 -19.52 10.23 15.92
N ARG A 71 -19.97 9.74 14.76
CA ARG A 71 -19.61 8.42 14.24
C ARG A 71 -18.94 8.56 12.88
N SER A 72 -18.02 7.64 12.57
CA SER A 72 -17.49 7.49 11.22
C SER A 72 -18.59 7.12 10.22
N SER A 73 -18.40 7.57 8.99
CA SER A 73 -19.19 7.17 7.82
C SER A 73 -18.24 7.18 6.62
N ALA A 74 -17.49 6.11 6.49
CA ALA A 74 -16.48 5.97 5.43
C ALA A 74 -17.06 5.20 4.24
N VAL A 75 -16.59 5.54 3.05
CA VAL A 75 -16.91 4.75 1.86
C VAL A 75 -16.35 3.34 2.03
N GLY A 76 -17.22 2.33 1.91
CA GLY A 76 -16.87 0.92 2.11
C GLY A 76 -17.11 0.40 3.54
N GLU A 77 -17.46 1.26 4.52
CA GLU A 77 -17.72 0.85 5.92
C GLU A 77 -18.92 -0.10 6.02
N ASP A 78 -19.96 0.15 5.23
CA ASP A 78 -21.20 -0.65 5.21
C ASP A 78 -21.30 -1.57 3.98
N GLY A 79 -20.18 -1.88 3.32
CA GLY A 79 -20.12 -2.75 2.15
C GLY A 79 -19.85 -4.22 2.49
N GLU A 80 -19.57 -5.01 1.43
CA GLU A 80 -19.14 -6.42 1.58
C GLU A 80 -17.79 -6.55 2.30
N SER A 81 -16.96 -5.49 2.27
CA SER A 81 -15.71 -5.37 3.02
C SER A 81 -15.97 -4.46 4.21
N SER A 82 -16.05 -5.02 5.39
CA SER A 82 -16.49 -4.31 6.58
C SER A 82 -15.31 -3.66 7.29
N PHE A 83 -15.20 -2.33 7.22
CA PHE A 83 -14.37 -1.55 8.16
C PHE A 83 -15.01 -1.45 9.55
N ALA A 84 -15.97 -2.33 9.86
CA ALA A 84 -16.74 -2.28 11.07
C ALA A 84 -15.87 -2.19 12.33
N GLY A 85 -16.11 -1.14 13.12
CA GLY A 85 -15.45 -0.93 14.41
C GLY A 85 -13.95 -0.63 14.38
N GLN A 86 -13.40 -0.33 13.22
CA GLN A 86 -12.01 0.08 13.08
C GLN A 86 -11.84 1.59 13.20
N TYR A 87 -12.94 2.33 13.06
CA TYR A 87 -12.98 3.79 13.16
C TYR A 87 -13.60 4.22 14.49
N ALA A 88 -13.34 5.45 14.90
CA ALA A 88 -13.84 5.99 16.16
C ALA A 88 -15.32 6.38 16.08
N SER A 89 -16.02 6.10 17.17
CA SER A 89 -17.28 6.73 17.53
C SER A 89 -17.11 7.42 18.88
N ILE A 90 -17.42 8.72 18.97
CA ILE A 90 -17.20 9.53 20.16
C ILE A 90 -18.55 9.98 20.71
N ALA A 91 -18.88 9.45 21.86
CA ALA A 91 -20.14 9.68 22.55
C ALA A 91 -20.05 10.83 23.57
N ASP A 92 -21.20 11.19 24.13
CA ASP A 92 -21.34 12.17 25.18
C ASP A 92 -20.75 13.55 24.86
N LEU A 93 -21.03 14.03 23.66
CA LEU A 93 -20.53 15.30 23.14
C LEU A 93 -21.52 16.45 23.39
N SER A 94 -20.95 17.60 23.79
CA SER A 94 -21.64 18.88 23.75
C SER A 94 -21.32 19.62 22.43
N ARG A 95 -22.01 20.71 22.16
CA ARG A 95 -21.71 21.59 21.01
C ARG A 95 -20.28 22.12 21.04
N ASP A 96 -19.73 22.37 22.23
CA ASP A 96 -18.39 22.93 22.39
C ASP A 96 -17.30 21.88 22.09
N THR A 97 -17.56 20.60 22.33
CA THR A 97 -16.60 19.50 22.10
C THR A 97 -16.75 18.86 20.72
N LEU A 98 -17.83 19.15 20.00
CA LEU A 98 -18.18 18.49 18.73
C LEU A 98 -17.11 18.64 17.65
N LEU A 99 -16.55 19.85 17.45
CA LEU A 99 -15.58 20.08 16.39
C LEU A 99 -14.25 19.36 16.65
N GLY A 100 -13.85 19.25 17.93
CA GLY A 100 -12.70 18.43 18.33
C GLY A 100 -12.94 16.95 18.06
N ALA A 101 -14.13 16.45 18.42
CA ALA A 101 -14.54 15.08 18.16
C ALA A 101 -14.63 14.79 16.64
N TYR A 102 -15.06 15.75 15.84
CA TYR A 102 -15.08 15.65 14.38
C TYR A 102 -13.68 15.35 13.82
N LEU A 103 -12.65 16.08 14.25
CA LEU A 103 -11.27 15.83 13.84
C LEU A 103 -10.76 14.48 14.35
N GLU A 104 -11.14 14.07 15.56
CA GLU A 104 -10.74 12.77 16.12
C GLU A 104 -11.35 11.61 15.33
N VAL A 105 -12.62 11.71 14.91
CA VAL A 105 -13.25 10.71 14.02
C VAL A 105 -12.53 10.67 12.68
N LEU A 106 -12.17 11.81 12.08
CA LEU A 106 -11.37 11.84 10.84
C LEU A 106 -9.98 11.22 11.03
N ALA A 107 -9.34 11.46 12.18
CA ALA A 107 -8.04 10.88 12.51
C ALA A 107 -8.10 9.35 12.61
N SER A 108 -9.24 8.79 13.06
CA SER A 108 -9.40 7.35 13.22
C SER A 108 -9.27 6.57 11.90
N LYS A 109 -9.42 7.22 10.76
CA LYS A 109 -9.08 6.64 9.44
C LYS A 109 -7.66 6.08 9.40
N TYR A 110 -6.78 6.62 10.21
CA TYR A 110 -5.37 6.28 10.26
C TYR A 110 -4.98 5.49 11.52
N PHE A 111 -5.95 4.97 12.28
CA PHE A 111 -5.67 4.06 13.38
C PHE A 111 -4.91 2.82 12.89
N PRO A 112 -4.06 2.21 13.72
CA PRO A 112 -3.22 1.09 13.28
C PRO A 112 -4.04 -0.07 12.69
N GLU A 113 -5.17 -0.41 13.29
CA GLU A 113 -6.11 -1.44 12.82
C GLU A 113 -6.75 -1.06 11.48
N ALA A 114 -7.15 0.19 11.30
CA ALA A 114 -7.73 0.68 10.05
C ALA A 114 -6.70 0.73 8.92
N LEU A 115 -5.46 1.13 9.21
CA LEU A 115 -4.34 1.08 8.27
C LEU A 115 -4.02 -0.36 7.86
N ALA A 116 -3.87 -1.25 8.85
CA ALA A 116 -3.60 -2.66 8.59
C ALA A 116 -4.70 -3.30 7.72
N TYR A 117 -5.96 -3.03 8.03
CA TYR A 117 -7.09 -3.54 7.25
C TYR A 117 -7.09 -2.99 5.82
N ARG A 118 -6.90 -1.67 5.61
CA ARG A 118 -6.84 -1.07 4.27
C ARG A 118 -5.71 -1.65 3.43
N ILE A 119 -4.54 -1.82 4.03
CA ILE A 119 -3.38 -2.42 3.35
C ILE A 119 -3.70 -3.86 2.94
N HIS A 120 -4.27 -4.64 3.84
CA HIS A 120 -4.65 -6.03 3.57
C HIS A 120 -5.72 -6.17 2.49
N THR A 121 -6.66 -5.23 2.44
CA THR A 121 -7.75 -5.22 1.45
C THR A 121 -7.37 -4.50 0.16
N GLY A 122 -6.21 -3.83 0.11
CA GLY A 122 -5.72 -3.10 -1.05
C GLY A 122 -6.50 -1.82 -1.37
N PHE A 123 -7.23 -1.25 -0.39
CA PHE A 123 -7.88 0.05 -0.57
C PHE A 123 -6.88 1.20 -0.46
N GLY A 124 -6.83 2.04 -1.48
CA GLY A 124 -6.08 3.29 -1.45
C GLY A 124 -6.69 4.31 -0.49
N ASP A 125 -5.87 5.27 -0.03
CA ASP A 125 -6.35 6.32 0.88
C ASP A 125 -7.47 7.17 0.24
N GLU A 126 -7.37 7.48 -1.03
CA GLU A 126 -8.36 8.27 -1.77
C GLU A 126 -9.66 7.51 -2.05
N GLU A 127 -9.62 6.18 -2.00
CA GLU A 127 -10.79 5.33 -2.25
C GLU A 127 -11.69 5.17 -1.02
N THR A 128 -11.19 5.56 0.15
CA THR A 128 -11.91 5.50 1.43
C THR A 128 -12.11 6.90 2.04
N PRO A 129 -12.77 7.84 1.34
CA PRO A 129 -13.09 9.12 1.94
C PRO A 129 -13.99 8.90 3.15
N MET A 130 -13.77 9.70 4.20
CA MET A 130 -14.53 9.62 5.43
C MET A 130 -15.38 10.87 5.62
N ALA A 131 -16.65 10.66 5.91
CA ALA A 131 -17.56 11.64 6.48
C ALA A 131 -17.76 11.35 7.97
N VAL A 132 -18.38 12.30 8.68
CA VAL A 132 -18.73 12.16 10.08
C VAL A 132 -20.24 12.34 10.21
N LEU A 133 -20.90 11.33 10.78
CA LEU A 133 -22.31 11.37 11.11
C LEU A 133 -22.49 11.85 12.55
N VAL A 134 -23.23 12.95 12.75
CA VAL A 134 -23.56 13.47 14.07
C VAL A 134 -25.01 13.14 14.37
N MET A 135 -25.25 12.49 15.51
CA MET A 135 -26.56 12.04 15.94
C MET A 135 -26.81 12.44 17.39
N GLU A 136 -28.06 12.41 17.81
CA GLU A 136 -28.40 12.47 19.21
C GLU A 136 -27.92 11.19 19.94
N MET A 137 -27.28 11.36 21.10
CA MET A 137 -26.86 10.25 21.94
C MET A 137 -28.07 9.72 22.72
N ILE A 138 -28.31 8.43 22.57
CA ILE A 138 -29.42 7.74 23.22
C ILE A 138 -28.91 7.10 24.52
N ASP A 139 -29.76 7.10 25.58
CA ASP A 139 -29.54 6.33 26.79
C ASP A 139 -30.52 5.14 26.83
N PRO A 140 -30.17 4.00 26.25
CA PRO A 140 -31.07 2.88 26.08
C PRO A 140 -31.22 2.05 27.37
N VAL A 141 -32.37 1.43 27.56
CA VAL A 141 -32.57 0.42 28.63
C VAL A 141 -31.95 -0.92 28.23
N ALA A 142 -31.92 -1.21 26.93
CA ALA A 142 -31.28 -2.36 26.34
C ALA A 142 -30.80 -2.02 24.93
N SER A 143 -29.76 -2.67 24.49
CA SER A 143 -29.25 -2.52 23.12
C SER A 143 -28.58 -3.82 22.66
N GLY A 144 -28.22 -3.89 21.36
CA GLY A 144 -27.57 -5.06 20.86
C GLY A 144 -27.47 -5.13 19.34
N VAL A 145 -27.32 -6.36 18.85
CA VAL A 145 -27.18 -6.67 17.42
C VAL A 145 -28.18 -7.76 17.05
N VAL A 146 -28.86 -7.59 15.92
CA VAL A 146 -29.69 -8.64 15.32
C VAL A 146 -29.03 -9.11 14.02
N TYR A 147 -28.75 -10.39 13.95
CA TYR A 147 -28.42 -11.07 12.72
C TYR A 147 -29.68 -11.68 12.12
N THR A 148 -30.12 -11.22 10.97
CA THR A 148 -31.32 -11.75 10.33
C THR A 148 -31.14 -13.20 9.87
N VAL A 149 -29.90 -13.64 9.65
CA VAL A 149 -29.48 -15.04 9.50
C VAL A 149 -28.29 -15.28 10.42
N ARG A 150 -28.26 -16.39 11.12
CA ARG A 150 -27.16 -16.70 12.05
C ARG A 150 -25.85 -16.96 11.30
N PRO A 151 -24.78 -16.17 11.57
CA PRO A 151 -23.51 -16.33 10.86
C PRO A 151 -22.75 -17.60 11.23
N ASP A 152 -23.04 -18.24 12.38
CA ASP A 152 -22.31 -19.38 12.93
C ASP A 152 -22.83 -20.75 12.42
N ARG A 153 -24.09 -20.85 12.01
CA ARG A 153 -24.73 -22.15 11.71
C ARG A 153 -25.24 -22.33 10.28
N LYS A 154 -25.15 -21.36 9.40
CA LYS A 154 -25.78 -21.43 8.06
C LYS A 154 -27.25 -21.88 8.08
N ASP A 155 -27.93 -21.71 9.21
CA ASP A 155 -29.34 -22.05 9.36
C ASP A 155 -30.19 -20.83 9.01
N GLU A 156 -30.60 -20.74 7.75
CA GLU A 156 -31.42 -19.65 7.23
C GLU A 156 -32.81 -19.57 7.88
N ARG A 157 -33.19 -20.54 8.70
CA ARG A 157 -34.48 -20.55 9.38
C ARG A 157 -34.51 -19.74 10.67
N ARG A 158 -33.34 -19.37 11.20
CA ARG A 158 -33.26 -18.69 12.49
C ARG A 158 -32.52 -17.38 12.36
N LEU A 159 -33.05 -16.37 13.03
CA LEU A 159 -32.33 -15.14 13.33
C LEU A 159 -31.79 -15.17 14.78
N GLY A 160 -30.75 -14.38 15.04
CA GLY A 160 -30.11 -14.28 16.35
C GLY A 160 -30.16 -12.86 16.88
N ILE A 161 -30.76 -12.66 18.06
CA ILE A 161 -30.75 -11.38 18.76
C ILE A 161 -29.71 -11.46 19.88
N HIS A 162 -28.69 -10.64 19.80
CA HIS A 162 -27.67 -10.47 20.83
C HIS A 162 -28.00 -9.20 21.61
N THR A 163 -28.20 -9.30 22.95
CA THR A 163 -28.66 -8.18 23.74
C THR A 163 -27.85 -7.99 25.01
N VAL A 164 -27.70 -6.73 25.43
CA VAL A 164 -27.09 -6.29 26.69
C VAL A 164 -27.95 -5.20 27.33
N ARG A 165 -27.83 -5.02 28.65
CA ARG A 165 -28.46 -3.89 29.34
C ARG A 165 -27.71 -2.60 29.07
N GLY A 166 -28.46 -1.51 28.86
CA GLY A 166 -27.88 -0.21 28.59
C GLY A 166 -27.18 -0.14 27.23
N ARG A 167 -26.08 0.59 27.15
CA ARG A 167 -25.33 0.87 25.91
C ARG A 167 -24.58 -0.35 25.38
N GLY A 168 -24.57 -0.53 24.07
CA GLY A 168 -23.98 -1.66 23.36
C GLY A 168 -22.46 -1.65 23.14
N GLU A 169 -21.75 -0.58 23.52
CA GLU A 169 -20.31 -0.41 23.25
C GLU A 169 -19.46 -1.58 23.77
N GLY A 170 -19.81 -2.12 24.95
CA GLY A 170 -19.09 -3.26 25.51
C GLY A 170 -19.31 -4.57 24.75
N LEU A 171 -20.48 -4.74 24.12
CA LEU A 171 -20.83 -5.89 23.30
C LEU A 171 -20.06 -5.84 21.98
N VAL A 172 -20.14 -4.72 21.28
CA VAL A 172 -19.51 -4.51 19.98
C VAL A 172 -17.98 -4.51 20.11
N GLY A 173 -17.44 -3.95 21.22
CA GLY A 173 -16.02 -4.00 21.56
C GLY A 173 -15.52 -5.36 22.05
N GLY A 174 -16.37 -6.39 22.13
CA GLY A 174 -15.98 -7.75 22.54
C GLY A 174 -15.69 -7.93 24.03
N ARG A 175 -16.02 -6.93 24.87
CA ARG A 175 -15.77 -6.95 26.34
C ARG A 175 -16.91 -7.54 27.15
N LEU A 176 -18.13 -7.54 26.60
CA LEU A 176 -19.32 -8.11 27.25
C LEU A 176 -19.83 -9.31 26.48
N VAL A 177 -20.31 -10.30 27.20
CA VAL A 177 -21.02 -11.44 26.63
C VAL A 177 -22.51 -11.07 26.53
N ALA A 178 -23.08 -11.22 25.34
CA ALA A 178 -24.49 -10.99 25.10
C ALA A 178 -25.36 -12.11 25.65
N GLU A 179 -26.56 -11.79 26.08
CA GLU A 179 -27.67 -12.74 26.09
C GLU A 179 -28.08 -12.98 24.63
N VAL A 180 -28.22 -14.25 24.22
CA VAL A 180 -28.55 -14.63 22.84
C VAL A 180 -29.96 -15.22 22.81
N ILE A 181 -30.84 -14.63 22.02
CA ILE A 181 -32.20 -15.09 21.77
C ILE A 181 -32.30 -15.56 20.34
N GLU A 182 -32.69 -16.80 20.11
CA GLU A 182 -32.96 -17.34 18.79
C GLU A 182 -34.45 -17.28 18.45
N VAL A 183 -34.78 -16.77 17.29
CA VAL A 183 -36.17 -16.67 16.81
C VAL A 183 -36.31 -17.36 15.47
N ASP A 184 -37.34 -18.21 15.32
CA ASP A 184 -37.70 -18.78 14.03
C ASP A 184 -38.27 -17.69 13.12
N ARG A 185 -37.71 -17.56 11.93
CA ARG A 185 -38.00 -16.46 10.98
C ARG A 185 -39.42 -16.49 10.42
N GLN A 186 -40.06 -17.67 10.35
CA GLN A 186 -41.39 -17.80 9.79
C GLN A 186 -42.48 -17.63 10.83
N SER A 187 -42.32 -18.31 11.95
CA SER A 187 -43.32 -18.29 13.04
C SER A 187 -43.13 -17.16 14.04
N LEU A 188 -41.95 -16.48 14.02
CA LEU A 188 -41.53 -15.48 15.01
C LEU A 188 -41.56 -16.02 16.46
N THR A 189 -41.47 -17.34 16.63
CA THR A 189 -41.41 -17.99 17.93
C THR A 189 -39.99 -18.14 18.41
N LEU A 190 -39.79 -18.01 19.73
CA LEU A 190 -38.49 -18.19 20.36
C LEU A 190 -38.08 -19.66 20.31
N CYS A 191 -36.86 -19.90 19.89
CA CYS A 191 -36.22 -21.19 19.98
C CYS A 191 -35.33 -21.20 21.21
N VAL A 192 -35.68 -21.95 22.26
CA VAL A 192 -34.82 -22.12 23.42
C VAL A 192 -33.68 -23.06 23.07
N PRO A 193 -32.41 -22.64 23.13
CA PRO A 193 -31.30 -23.56 22.90
C PRO A 193 -31.26 -24.63 24.00
N GLU A 194 -31.11 -25.91 23.61
CA GLU A 194 -30.96 -27.04 24.54
C GLU A 194 -29.75 -26.92 25.49
N ALA A 195 -28.82 -25.99 25.19
CA ALA A 195 -27.56 -25.81 25.92
C ALA A 195 -27.62 -24.87 27.13
N TYR A 196 -28.68 -24.07 27.28
CA TYR A 196 -28.86 -23.24 28.49
C TYR A 196 -29.78 -24.02 29.42
N GLY A 197 -29.20 -24.54 30.51
CA GLY A 197 -29.92 -25.27 31.53
C GLY A 197 -31.18 -24.52 31.95
N ALA A 198 -32.32 -25.16 31.74
CA ALA A 198 -33.61 -24.68 32.21
C ALA A 198 -33.53 -24.51 33.75
N GLY A 199 -33.51 -23.27 34.24
CA GLY A 199 -33.93 -22.99 35.61
C GLY A 199 -35.38 -23.48 35.73
N GLU A 200 -35.73 -24.02 36.91
CA GLU A 200 -37.00 -24.69 37.18
C GLU A 200 -38.27 -23.86 36.87
N ASP A 201 -38.16 -22.58 36.45
CA ASP A 201 -39.29 -21.69 36.15
C ASP A 201 -39.45 -21.35 34.65
N GLY A 202 -38.70 -21.95 33.73
CA GLY A 202 -38.99 -21.90 32.27
C GLY A 202 -39.03 -20.52 31.60
N ILE A 203 -38.73 -19.44 32.31
CA ILE A 203 -38.70 -18.07 31.82
C ILE A 203 -37.31 -17.56 32.14
N ALA A 204 -36.46 -17.48 31.11
CA ALA A 204 -35.26 -16.68 31.19
C ALA A 204 -35.68 -15.28 31.66
N SER A 205 -35.12 -14.79 32.76
CA SER A 205 -35.25 -13.40 33.19
C SER A 205 -34.43 -12.55 32.20
N GLY A 206 -34.88 -12.58 30.95
CA GLY A 206 -34.19 -12.00 29.82
C GLY A 206 -34.19 -10.48 29.86
N ILE A 207 -33.22 -9.89 29.21
CA ILE A 207 -33.16 -8.43 29.00
C ILE A 207 -34.36 -7.99 28.15
N LEU A 208 -34.77 -8.81 27.18
CA LEU A 208 -35.99 -8.65 26.38
C LEU A 208 -37.02 -9.72 26.73
N ASP A 209 -38.24 -9.31 26.90
CA ASP A 209 -39.37 -10.25 27.01
C ASP A 209 -39.78 -10.82 25.64
N LEU A 210 -40.63 -11.86 25.66
CA LEU A 210 -41.09 -12.56 24.47
C LEU A 210 -41.74 -11.65 23.41
N PRO A 211 -42.69 -10.75 23.77
CA PRO A 211 -43.32 -9.86 22.82
C PRO A 211 -42.31 -8.92 22.12
N ARG A 212 -41.38 -8.34 22.90
CA ARG A 212 -40.38 -7.42 22.34
C ARG A 212 -39.36 -8.12 21.45
N ALA A 213 -38.93 -9.33 21.82
CA ALA A 213 -38.04 -10.12 20.96
C ALA A 213 -38.70 -10.49 19.63
N SER A 214 -39.99 -10.85 19.65
CA SER A 214 -40.74 -11.13 18.42
C SER A 214 -40.99 -9.87 17.58
N GLU A 215 -41.25 -8.73 18.21
CA GLU A 215 -41.39 -7.44 17.51
C GLU A 215 -40.07 -7.01 16.87
N LEU A 216 -38.95 -7.08 17.57
CA LEU A 216 -37.63 -6.78 17.06
C LEU A 216 -37.27 -7.69 15.87
N ALA A 217 -37.57 -8.99 15.99
CA ALA A 217 -37.37 -9.95 14.89
C ALA A 217 -38.17 -9.58 13.63
N ARG A 218 -39.45 -9.20 13.79
CA ARG A 218 -40.30 -8.77 12.69
C ARG A 218 -39.75 -7.53 12.00
N LEU A 219 -39.35 -6.51 12.76
CA LEU A 219 -38.78 -5.28 12.23
C LEU A 219 -37.44 -5.54 11.52
N ALA A 220 -36.59 -6.41 12.07
CA ALA A 220 -35.34 -6.80 11.45
C ALA A 220 -35.56 -7.50 10.10
N LEU A 221 -36.58 -8.35 9.97
CA LEU A 221 -36.93 -8.99 8.70
C LEU A 221 -37.52 -8.01 7.67
N GLU A 222 -38.22 -6.95 8.12
CA GLU A 222 -38.65 -5.88 7.22
C GLU A 222 -37.47 -5.08 6.67
N ILE A 223 -36.44 -4.83 7.49
CA ILE A 223 -35.18 -4.20 7.08
C ILE A 223 -34.45 -5.11 6.07
N GLU A 224 -34.33 -6.41 6.34
CA GLU A 224 -33.75 -7.37 5.39
C GLU A 224 -34.49 -7.36 4.05
N ALA A 225 -35.82 -7.37 4.07
CA ALA A 225 -36.64 -7.33 2.86
C ALA A 225 -36.44 -6.02 2.08
N HIS A 226 -36.23 -4.92 2.76
CA HIS A 226 -35.94 -3.62 2.14
C HIS A 226 -34.58 -3.63 1.42
N PHE A 227 -33.53 -4.18 2.03
CA PHE A 227 -32.20 -4.25 1.44
C PHE A 227 -31.99 -5.45 0.51
N GLY A 228 -32.87 -6.44 0.56
CA GLY A 228 -32.82 -7.62 -0.32
C GLY A 228 -31.70 -8.62 -0.02
N ALA A 229 -31.07 -8.52 1.14
CA ALA A 229 -30.00 -9.39 1.60
C ALA A 229 -30.03 -9.52 3.13
N PRO A 230 -29.54 -10.65 3.71
CA PRO A 230 -29.36 -10.79 5.15
C PRO A 230 -28.63 -9.61 5.77
N GLN A 231 -29.07 -9.16 6.96
CA GLN A 231 -28.57 -7.97 7.61
C GLN A 231 -27.96 -8.25 8.99
N ASP A 232 -26.99 -7.45 9.34
CA ASP A 232 -26.41 -7.22 10.66
C ASP A 232 -26.90 -5.85 11.12
N ILE A 233 -27.74 -5.82 12.17
CA ILE A 233 -28.49 -4.61 12.55
C ILE A 233 -28.17 -4.25 14.01
N GLU A 234 -27.58 -3.07 14.22
CA GLU A 234 -27.42 -2.49 15.56
C GLU A 234 -28.73 -1.80 15.99
N TRP A 235 -29.19 -2.09 17.19
CA TRP A 235 -30.43 -1.56 17.70
C TRP A 235 -30.32 -1.11 19.18
N ALA A 236 -31.23 -0.24 19.56
CA ALA A 236 -31.40 0.23 20.94
C ALA A 236 -32.89 0.27 21.29
N LEU A 237 -33.23 -0.01 22.57
CA LEU A 237 -34.56 0.10 23.13
C LEU A 237 -34.56 1.27 24.10
N THR A 238 -35.42 2.25 23.87
CA THR A 238 -35.57 3.42 24.75
C THR A 238 -36.39 3.08 25.99
N SER A 239 -36.39 3.99 26.99
CA SER A 239 -37.27 3.91 28.17
C SER A 239 -38.78 4.02 27.82
N GLU A 240 -39.09 4.54 26.64
CA GLU A 240 -40.46 4.64 26.09
C GLU A 240 -40.88 3.37 25.33
N GLU A 241 -40.04 2.33 25.37
CA GLU A 241 -40.28 1.03 24.72
C GLU A 241 -40.24 1.10 23.18
N ILE A 242 -39.51 2.08 22.61
CA ILE A 242 -39.35 2.24 21.15
C ILE A 242 -38.02 1.64 20.71
N PHE A 243 -38.06 0.77 19.69
CA PHE A 243 -36.85 0.29 19.03
C PHE A 243 -36.31 1.36 18.07
N LEU A 244 -35.01 1.66 18.20
CA LEU A 244 -34.26 2.51 17.32
C LEU A 244 -33.19 1.67 16.63
N PHE A 245 -33.10 1.78 15.32
CA PHE A 245 -32.07 1.12 14.52
C PHE A 245 -30.94 2.11 14.24
N LEU A 246 -29.76 1.74 14.70
CA LEU A 246 -28.58 2.64 14.70
C LEU A 246 -27.70 2.45 13.47
N GLN A 247 -27.63 1.20 12.98
CA GLN A 247 -26.88 0.82 11.79
C GLN A 247 -27.45 -0.47 11.22
N SER A 248 -27.46 -0.61 9.91
CA SER A 248 -27.78 -1.86 9.22
C SER A 248 -26.79 -2.05 8.08
N ARG A 249 -26.23 -3.25 7.98
CA ARG A 249 -25.28 -3.61 6.91
C ARG A 249 -25.55 -5.02 6.41
N PRO A 250 -25.20 -5.32 5.15
CA PRO A 250 -25.27 -6.68 4.66
C PRO A 250 -24.44 -7.61 5.56
N LEU A 251 -25.05 -8.69 6.01
CA LEU A 251 -24.32 -9.72 6.71
C LEU A 251 -23.32 -10.34 5.72
N ALA A 252 -22.04 -10.28 6.01
CA ALA A 252 -21.02 -11.01 5.29
C ALA A 252 -21.27 -12.51 5.48
N THR A 253 -22.18 -13.04 4.70
CA THR A 253 -22.26 -14.49 4.45
C THR A 253 -21.06 -14.77 3.57
N SER A 254 -20.19 -15.68 3.97
CA SER A 254 -18.97 -16.03 3.22
C SER A 254 -19.15 -15.81 1.72
N PRO A 255 -18.30 -14.98 1.06
CA PRO A 255 -18.51 -14.62 -0.35
C PRO A 255 -18.70 -15.89 -1.15
N GLY A 256 -19.72 -15.87 -2.01
CA GLY A 256 -20.18 -17.03 -2.74
C GLY A 256 -19.07 -17.91 -3.24
N GLY A 257 -18.98 -19.09 -2.68
CA GLY A 257 -18.44 -20.25 -3.33
C GLY A 257 -17.06 -20.14 -3.98
N VAL A 258 -16.03 -19.63 -3.32
CA VAL A 258 -14.84 -20.46 -3.34
C VAL A 258 -15.14 -21.56 -2.32
N ALA A 259 -15.64 -22.61 -2.83
CA ALA A 259 -15.63 -23.87 -2.14
C ALA A 259 -14.20 -24.05 -1.59
N THR A 260 -13.96 -23.72 -0.31
CA THR A 260 -13.41 -24.84 0.42
C THR A 260 -14.33 -25.95 -0.03
N THR A 261 -13.90 -26.77 -1.00
CA THR A 261 -14.56 -28.05 -1.30
C THR A 261 -15.16 -28.46 0.01
N PRO A 262 -16.52 -28.69 0.10
CA PRO A 262 -17.08 -29.14 1.36
C PRO A 262 -16.18 -30.31 1.71
N ARG A 263 -15.22 -30.06 2.61
CA ARG A 263 -14.45 -31.15 3.16
C ARG A 263 -15.54 -31.97 3.79
N GLU A 264 -15.69 -33.17 3.29
CA GLU A 264 -16.60 -34.14 3.88
C GLU A 264 -16.46 -33.94 5.38
N PRO A 265 -17.59 -33.80 6.13
CA PRO A 265 -17.53 -33.69 7.58
C PRO A 265 -16.55 -34.74 8.03
N LEU A 266 -15.49 -34.32 8.72
CA LEU A 266 -14.52 -35.24 9.29
C LEU A 266 -15.35 -36.31 9.95
N ALA A 267 -15.21 -37.56 9.49
CA ALA A 267 -16.03 -38.67 9.95
C ALA A 267 -16.13 -38.56 11.47
N GLU A 268 -17.34 -38.70 12.04
CA GLU A 268 -17.66 -38.38 13.45
C GLU A 268 -16.70 -39.02 14.48
N GLU A 269 -15.77 -39.86 14.04
CA GLU A 269 -14.75 -40.55 14.81
C GLU A 269 -13.33 -40.28 14.26
N THR A 270 -12.88 -39.04 14.20
CA THR A 270 -11.43 -38.81 14.20
C THR A 270 -10.95 -39.11 15.63
N ASP A 271 -10.20 -40.19 15.79
CA ASP A 271 -9.61 -40.62 17.06
C ASP A 271 -8.52 -39.61 17.48
N CYS A 272 -8.94 -38.43 17.94
CA CYS A 272 -8.08 -37.33 18.35
C CYS A 272 -8.18 -37.11 19.86
N GLN A 273 -7.06 -36.83 20.51
CA GLN A 273 -7.05 -36.41 21.90
C GLN A 273 -7.64 -34.99 21.97
N VAL A 274 -8.90 -34.88 22.37
CA VAL A 274 -9.58 -33.60 22.58
C VAL A 274 -9.03 -32.95 23.85
N LEU A 275 -8.46 -31.74 23.70
CA LEU A 275 -7.92 -30.92 24.78
C LEU A 275 -9.00 -30.00 25.37
N LEU A 276 -9.91 -29.53 24.52
CA LEU A 276 -10.98 -28.58 24.93
C LEU A 276 -12.22 -28.81 24.08
N ARG A 277 -13.40 -28.66 24.73
CA ARG A 277 -14.72 -28.60 24.06
C ARG A 277 -15.51 -27.43 24.60
N GLY A 278 -16.20 -26.73 23.74
CA GLY A 278 -17.08 -25.62 24.09
C GLY A 278 -16.62 -24.28 23.49
N GLY A 279 -17.23 -23.21 23.99
CA GLY A 279 -17.10 -21.87 23.40
C GLY A 279 -18.12 -21.60 22.29
N ASN A 280 -18.27 -20.33 21.95
CA ASN A 280 -19.14 -19.88 20.88
C ASN A 280 -18.36 -19.79 19.57
N VAL A 281 -18.91 -20.33 18.50
CA VAL A 281 -18.32 -20.25 17.16
C VAL A 281 -18.51 -18.83 16.62
N ALA A 282 -17.47 -18.02 16.72
CA ALA A 282 -17.49 -16.63 16.24
C ALA A 282 -17.07 -16.53 14.76
N ALA A 283 -16.13 -17.37 14.33
CA ALA A 283 -15.81 -17.59 12.92
C ALA A 283 -15.58 -19.10 12.70
N PRO A 284 -16.34 -19.74 11.80
CA PRO A 284 -16.21 -21.16 11.52
C PRO A 284 -14.93 -21.46 10.72
N GLY A 285 -14.47 -22.71 10.80
CA GLY A 285 -13.30 -23.18 10.05
C GLY A 285 -12.40 -24.08 10.90
N HIS A 286 -11.28 -24.51 10.29
CA HIS A 286 -10.31 -25.40 10.93
C HIS A 286 -8.90 -24.84 10.71
N ALA A 287 -8.06 -24.94 11.72
CA ALA A 287 -6.67 -24.53 11.65
C ALA A 287 -5.77 -25.48 12.45
N CYS A 288 -4.54 -25.66 11.99
CA CYS A 288 -3.52 -26.40 12.73
C CYS A 288 -2.25 -25.56 12.84
N GLY A 289 -1.72 -25.43 14.05
CA GLY A 289 -0.51 -24.66 14.30
C GLY A 289 -0.06 -24.71 15.76
N PRO A 290 1.10 -24.11 16.07
CA PRO A 290 1.58 -24.00 17.44
C PRO A 290 0.65 -23.10 18.26
N LEU A 291 0.29 -23.55 19.47
CA LEU A 291 -0.54 -22.79 20.38
C LEU A 291 0.29 -21.69 21.07
N TRP A 292 -0.17 -20.47 21.04
CA TRP A 292 0.48 -19.33 21.69
C TRP A 292 -0.44 -18.69 22.73
N LEU A 293 -0.11 -18.91 24.02
CA LEU A 293 -0.83 -18.23 25.10
C LEU A 293 -0.30 -16.82 25.25
N VAL A 294 -1.17 -15.86 25.02
CA VAL A 294 -0.85 -14.43 25.21
C VAL A 294 -1.03 -14.05 26.66
N ASP A 295 0.08 -13.69 27.31
CA ASP A 295 0.16 -13.24 28.71
C ASP A 295 1.31 -12.26 28.91
N GLY A 296 1.64 -11.94 30.18
CA GLY A 296 2.73 -11.02 30.52
C GLY A 296 4.12 -11.51 30.09
N ASP A 297 4.33 -12.80 30.01
CA ASP A 297 5.61 -13.42 29.62
C ASP A 297 5.68 -13.71 28.11
N HIS A 298 4.53 -13.86 27.48
CA HIS A 298 4.40 -14.19 26.06
C HIS A 298 3.50 -13.15 25.36
N PRO A 299 4.05 -11.98 25.01
CA PRO A 299 3.28 -10.95 24.31
C PRO A 299 2.87 -11.41 22.91
N VAL A 300 1.80 -10.84 22.37
CA VAL A 300 1.27 -11.21 21.05
C VAL A 300 2.27 -10.96 19.92
N GLU A 301 3.21 -10.04 20.11
CA GLU A 301 4.30 -9.72 19.18
C GLU A 301 5.27 -10.89 18.99
N GLY A 302 5.46 -11.71 20.01
CA GLY A 302 6.32 -12.87 20.00
C GLY A 302 5.71 -14.11 19.34
N ALA A 303 4.44 -14.07 18.98
CA ALA A 303 3.76 -15.22 18.38
C ALA A 303 4.40 -15.62 17.04
N PRO A 304 4.75 -16.90 16.85
CA PRO A 304 5.32 -17.38 15.60
C PRO A 304 4.30 -17.27 14.45
N GLN A 305 4.81 -17.20 13.23
CA GLN A 305 3.96 -17.26 12.06
C GLN A 305 3.21 -18.61 12.00
N GLY A 306 1.90 -18.55 11.76
CA GLY A 306 1.06 -19.74 11.73
C GLY A 306 0.57 -20.20 13.10
N ALA A 307 0.71 -19.38 14.15
CA ALA A 307 0.23 -19.72 15.49
C ALA A 307 -1.31 -19.70 15.59
N ILE A 308 -1.82 -20.47 16.56
CA ILE A 308 -3.17 -20.35 17.09
C ILE A 308 -3.06 -19.57 18.40
N LEU A 309 -3.62 -18.36 18.43
CA LEU A 309 -3.56 -17.50 19.61
C LEU A 309 -4.57 -17.93 20.68
N VAL A 310 -4.15 -17.83 21.93
CA VAL A 310 -5.04 -17.87 23.11
C VAL A 310 -5.00 -16.49 23.76
N VAL A 311 -6.14 -15.81 23.81
CA VAL A 311 -6.27 -14.44 24.31
C VAL A 311 -7.34 -14.34 25.40
N THR A 312 -7.27 -13.29 26.23
CA THR A 312 -8.30 -13.04 27.25
C THR A 312 -9.58 -12.52 26.62
N ASP A 313 -9.46 -11.59 25.71
CA ASP A 313 -10.55 -10.93 24.99
C ASP A 313 -10.16 -10.71 23.52
N THR A 314 -11.08 -10.15 22.75
CA THR A 314 -10.91 -9.95 21.29
C THR A 314 -10.91 -8.46 20.93
N PRO A 315 -9.88 -7.67 21.34
CA PRO A 315 -9.82 -6.26 21.02
C PRO A 315 -9.57 -6.05 19.50
N PRO A 316 -10.03 -4.91 18.94
CA PRO A 316 -9.83 -4.58 17.53
C PRO A 316 -8.36 -4.61 17.07
N SER A 317 -7.42 -4.30 17.97
CA SER A 317 -5.97 -4.31 17.67
C SER A 317 -5.44 -5.66 17.20
N LEU A 318 -6.09 -6.78 17.51
CA LEU A 318 -5.71 -8.11 17.00
C LEU A 318 -5.84 -8.25 15.48
N VAL A 319 -6.60 -7.37 14.82
CA VAL A 319 -6.73 -7.34 13.35
C VAL A 319 -5.36 -7.27 12.66
N GLN A 320 -4.41 -6.54 13.24
CA GLN A 320 -3.04 -6.42 12.73
C GLN A 320 -2.29 -7.76 12.64
N ARG A 321 -2.77 -8.79 13.35
CA ARG A 321 -2.14 -10.12 13.41
C ARG A 321 -2.76 -11.16 12.47
N LEU A 322 -3.92 -10.88 11.87
CA LEU A 322 -4.67 -11.86 11.07
C LEU A 322 -3.88 -12.43 9.89
N GLY A 323 -2.96 -11.65 9.30
CA GLY A 323 -2.07 -12.15 8.24
C GLY A 323 -0.96 -13.12 8.69
N ARG A 324 -0.77 -13.31 10.01
CA ARG A 324 0.32 -14.11 10.59
C ARG A 324 -0.16 -15.28 11.43
N ILE A 325 -1.43 -15.33 11.79
CA ILE A 325 -2.04 -16.35 12.66
C ILE A 325 -3.01 -17.22 11.86
N LEU A 326 -3.24 -18.44 12.33
CA LEU A 326 -4.16 -19.38 11.68
C LEU A 326 -5.48 -19.55 12.42
N GLY A 327 -5.56 -19.17 13.69
CA GLY A 327 -6.77 -19.27 14.47
C GLY A 327 -6.67 -18.55 15.81
N VAL A 328 -7.82 -18.35 16.47
CA VAL A 328 -7.89 -17.68 17.75
C VAL A 328 -8.85 -18.41 18.70
N LEU A 329 -8.44 -18.50 19.96
CA LEU A 329 -9.22 -18.99 21.10
C LEU A 329 -9.30 -17.86 22.12
N ALA A 330 -10.49 -17.42 22.48
CA ALA A 330 -10.68 -16.33 23.43
C ALA A 330 -11.40 -16.79 24.70
N GLU A 331 -10.86 -16.41 25.87
CA GLU A 331 -11.49 -16.67 27.17
C GLU A 331 -12.86 -16.00 27.25
N SER A 332 -12.92 -14.72 26.84
CA SER A 332 -14.15 -13.94 26.70
C SER A 332 -14.28 -13.44 25.25
N GLY A 333 -15.36 -12.73 24.95
CA GLY A 333 -15.60 -12.18 23.61
C GLY A 333 -17.01 -12.47 23.14
N SER A 334 -17.39 -11.80 22.06
CA SER A 334 -18.73 -11.90 21.49
C SER A 334 -18.66 -12.34 20.03
N VAL A 335 -19.60 -13.19 19.63
CA VAL A 335 -19.85 -13.53 18.22
C VAL A 335 -20.21 -12.27 17.42
N ALA A 336 -20.82 -11.29 18.08
CA ALA A 336 -21.21 -10.00 17.52
C ALA A 336 -20.09 -8.92 17.60
N GLY A 337 -18.90 -9.27 18.09
CA GLY A 337 -17.79 -8.33 18.20
C GLY A 337 -17.14 -8.03 16.85
N HIS A 338 -16.55 -6.84 16.73
CA HIS A 338 -15.84 -6.41 15.52
C HIS A 338 -14.76 -7.38 15.05
N PHE A 339 -13.93 -7.87 16.00
CA PHE A 339 -12.88 -8.83 15.67
C PHE A 339 -13.46 -10.14 15.09
N ALA A 340 -14.61 -10.60 15.62
CA ALA A 340 -15.31 -11.78 15.11
C ALA A 340 -15.77 -11.58 13.66
N THR A 341 -16.26 -10.38 13.33
CA THR A 341 -16.65 -10.04 11.94
C THR A 341 -15.44 -10.08 11.00
N VAL A 342 -14.34 -9.45 11.39
CA VAL A 342 -13.12 -9.45 10.59
C VAL A 342 -12.55 -10.88 10.44
N CYS A 343 -12.57 -11.70 11.50
CA CYS A 343 -12.16 -13.12 11.41
C CYS A 343 -13.00 -13.90 10.39
N ARG A 344 -14.32 -13.65 10.30
CA ARG A 344 -15.19 -14.26 9.28
C ARG A 344 -14.81 -13.82 7.88
N GLU A 345 -14.53 -12.54 7.68
CA GLU A 345 -14.09 -12.00 6.39
C GLU A 345 -12.75 -12.58 5.93
N PHE A 346 -11.81 -12.71 6.86
CA PHE A 346 -10.47 -13.24 6.58
C PHE A 346 -10.39 -14.77 6.61
N GLY A 347 -11.48 -15.45 6.96
CA GLY A 347 -11.50 -16.91 7.06
C GLY A 347 -10.62 -17.47 8.19
N VAL A 348 -10.36 -16.68 9.24
CA VAL A 348 -9.59 -17.10 10.41
C VAL A 348 -10.53 -17.69 11.46
N PRO A 349 -10.42 -18.99 11.80
CA PRO A 349 -11.28 -19.63 12.78
C PRO A 349 -11.18 -18.97 14.15
N LEU A 350 -12.32 -18.69 14.78
CA LEU A 350 -12.40 -18.07 16.09
C LEU A 350 -13.43 -18.78 16.97
N LEU A 351 -12.99 -19.24 18.16
CA LEU A 351 -13.87 -19.61 19.27
C LEU A 351 -13.73 -18.56 20.38
N CYS A 352 -14.84 -18.06 20.91
CA CYS A 352 -14.86 -17.10 21.99
C CYS A 352 -15.79 -17.53 23.13
N GLY A 353 -15.66 -16.88 24.31
CA GLY A 353 -16.45 -17.21 25.47
C GLY A 353 -16.18 -18.61 26.03
N ILE A 354 -14.97 -19.10 25.89
CA ILE A 354 -14.56 -20.44 26.35
C ILE A 354 -14.43 -20.48 27.89
N GLY A 355 -14.14 -19.33 28.48
CA GLY A 355 -13.80 -19.25 29.89
C GLY A 355 -12.34 -19.58 30.16
N ARG A 356 -11.98 -19.58 31.47
CA ARG A 356 -10.57 -19.72 31.91
C ARG A 356 -9.89 -21.04 31.51
N SER A 357 -10.66 -22.10 31.21
CA SER A 357 -10.12 -23.40 30.81
C SER A 357 -9.26 -23.34 29.53
N VAL A 358 -9.40 -22.30 28.71
CA VAL A 358 -8.56 -22.11 27.54
C VAL A 358 -7.09 -21.89 27.91
N ARG A 359 -6.80 -21.38 29.10
CA ARG A 359 -5.43 -21.13 29.59
C ARG A 359 -4.69 -22.38 30.07
N ASP A 360 -5.42 -23.48 30.27
CA ASP A 360 -4.85 -24.77 30.65
C ASP A 360 -4.29 -25.54 29.42
N LEU A 361 -4.47 -24.97 28.22
CA LEU A 361 -3.96 -25.54 26.99
C LEU A 361 -2.43 -25.44 26.91
N PRO A 362 -1.75 -26.44 26.31
CA PRO A 362 -0.29 -26.53 26.31
C PRO A 362 0.35 -25.49 25.39
N HIS A 363 1.02 -24.48 25.97
CA HIS A 363 1.77 -23.47 25.24
C HIS A 363 2.88 -24.09 24.36
N GLY A 364 2.99 -23.65 23.11
CA GLY A 364 4.02 -24.07 22.15
C GLY A 364 3.76 -25.43 21.49
N GLU A 365 2.81 -26.23 21.95
CA GLU A 365 2.45 -27.48 21.29
C GLU A 365 1.62 -27.22 20.02
N VAL A 366 1.77 -28.11 19.04
CA VAL A 366 0.92 -28.09 17.84
C VAL A 366 -0.47 -28.63 18.22
N VAL A 367 -1.48 -27.84 17.89
CA VAL A 367 -2.89 -28.21 18.12
C VAL A 367 -3.70 -27.98 16.84
N THR A 368 -4.81 -28.68 16.72
CA THR A 368 -5.82 -28.43 15.68
C THR A 368 -7.04 -27.80 16.32
N LEU A 369 -7.35 -26.60 15.85
CA LEU A 369 -8.60 -25.90 16.15
C LEU A 369 -9.67 -26.34 15.13
N LEU A 370 -10.72 -26.98 15.63
CA LEU A 370 -11.94 -27.33 14.89
C LEU A 370 -13.05 -26.39 15.36
N ALA A 371 -12.96 -25.11 14.90
CA ALA A 371 -13.85 -24.07 15.41
C ALA A 371 -15.31 -24.35 15.05
N THR A 372 -15.59 -24.89 13.88
CA THR A 372 -16.95 -25.26 13.47
C THR A 372 -17.61 -26.25 14.44
N GLU A 373 -16.83 -27.18 15.02
CA GLU A 373 -17.29 -28.22 15.98
C GLU A 373 -17.12 -27.79 17.44
N GLY A 374 -16.55 -26.59 17.71
CA GLY A 374 -16.27 -26.11 19.04
C GLY A 374 -15.26 -26.98 19.79
N LYS A 375 -14.19 -27.45 19.13
CA LYS A 375 -13.20 -28.39 19.67
C LYS A 375 -11.77 -27.96 19.41
N VAL A 376 -10.87 -28.32 20.32
CA VAL A 376 -9.42 -28.25 20.13
C VAL A 376 -8.82 -29.64 20.36
N CYS A 377 -8.07 -30.15 19.40
CA CYS A 377 -7.42 -31.45 19.44
C CYS A 377 -5.90 -31.30 19.52
N ARG A 378 -5.22 -32.25 20.18
CA ARG A 378 -3.75 -32.29 20.21
C ARG A 378 -3.21 -32.78 18.88
N GLY A 379 -2.13 -32.14 18.40
CA GLY A 379 -1.44 -32.48 17.17
C GLY A 379 -2.14 -32.02 15.91
N ASP A 380 -1.60 -32.42 14.77
CA ASP A 380 -2.19 -32.19 13.45
C ASP A 380 -3.13 -33.36 13.10
N VAL A 381 -4.43 -33.09 13.14
CA VAL A 381 -5.47 -34.06 12.80
C VAL A 381 -6.16 -33.73 11.47
N LEU A 382 -5.68 -32.69 10.76
CA LEU A 382 -6.25 -32.30 9.48
C LEU A 382 -5.63 -33.15 8.35
N PRO A 383 -6.42 -33.68 7.41
CA PRO A 383 -5.87 -34.40 6.27
C PRO A 383 -5.06 -33.44 5.38
N ALA A 384 -3.76 -33.76 5.19
CA ALA A 384 -2.72 -33.07 4.44
C ALA A 384 -2.86 -31.54 4.32
N ALA A 385 -1.87 -30.85 4.91
CA ALA A 385 -1.78 -29.42 5.18
C ALA A 385 -2.64 -28.50 4.31
N PRO A 386 -3.45 -27.63 4.91
CA PRO A 386 -3.73 -26.36 4.27
C PRO A 386 -2.41 -25.56 4.33
N SER A 387 -1.83 -25.25 3.18
CA SER A 387 -1.08 -24.00 3.04
C SER A 387 -1.82 -22.92 3.82
N LEU A 388 -1.09 -22.00 4.49
CA LEU A 388 -1.61 -20.72 5.01
C LEU A 388 -2.80 -20.31 4.15
N PRO A 389 -3.95 -19.93 4.74
CA PRO A 389 -5.12 -19.62 3.94
C PRO A 389 -4.60 -18.79 2.79
N ALA A 390 -4.55 -19.39 1.61
CA ALA A 390 -4.13 -18.70 0.42
C ALA A 390 -5.04 -17.50 0.44
N TYR A 391 -4.50 -16.31 0.58
CA TYR A 391 -5.22 -15.04 0.56
C TYR A 391 -6.36 -15.23 -0.43
N GLN A 392 -7.52 -15.60 0.12
CA GLN A 392 -8.62 -16.08 -0.74
C GLN A 392 -8.97 -14.89 -1.55
N SER A 393 -8.79 -15.01 -2.79
CA SER A 393 -8.77 -14.03 -3.82
C SER A 393 -9.77 -12.92 -3.47
N GLN A 394 -9.25 -11.80 -2.99
CA GLN A 394 -9.99 -10.56 -2.82
C GLN A 394 -10.50 -10.04 -4.19
N ALA A 395 -10.50 -10.94 -5.17
CA ALA A 395 -10.89 -10.68 -6.56
C ALA A 395 -12.34 -10.15 -6.69
N HIS A 396 -13.18 -10.38 -5.68
CA HIS A 396 -14.55 -9.86 -5.62
C HIS A 396 -14.61 -8.40 -5.11
N LEU A 397 -13.56 -7.90 -4.44
CA LEU A 397 -13.54 -6.53 -3.96
C LEU A 397 -13.55 -5.53 -5.13
N PRO A 398 -14.27 -4.41 -5.02
CA PRO A 398 -14.40 -3.43 -6.10
C PRO A 398 -13.05 -2.90 -6.60
N TYR A 399 -12.08 -2.74 -5.71
CA TYR A 399 -10.71 -2.36 -6.05
C TYR A 399 -10.04 -3.38 -6.98
N PHE A 400 -10.03 -4.66 -6.58
CA PHE A 400 -9.39 -5.72 -7.40
C PHE A 400 -10.15 -5.97 -8.70
N GLN A 401 -11.47 -5.79 -8.73
CA GLN A 401 -12.23 -5.84 -9.98
C GLN A 401 -11.85 -4.70 -10.93
N ARG A 402 -11.66 -3.47 -10.41
CA ARG A 402 -11.16 -2.34 -11.21
C ARG A 402 -9.74 -2.58 -11.68
N LEU A 403 -8.85 -3.04 -10.78
CA LEU A 403 -7.48 -3.39 -11.12
C LEU A 403 -7.43 -4.48 -12.20
N ARG A 404 -8.26 -5.51 -12.10
CA ARG A 404 -8.35 -6.58 -13.09
C ARG A 404 -8.82 -6.05 -14.45
N ARG A 405 -9.82 -5.17 -14.49
CA ARG A 405 -10.25 -4.52 -15.73
C ARG A 405 -9.15 -3.67 -16.37
N LEU A 406 -8.35 -2.99 -15.56
CA LEU A 406 -7.18 -2.26 -16.05
C LEU A 406 -6.12 -3.22 -16.58
N LEU A 407 -5.82 -4.30 -15.85
CA LEU A 407 -4.87 -5.32 -16.27
C LEU A 407 -5.29 -6.03 -17.57
N ASP A 408 -6.59 -6.26 -17.77
CA ASP A 408 -7.13 -6.82 -19.01
C ASP A 408 -6.88 -5.89 -20.22
N GLY A 409 -6.75 -4.59 -19.99
CA GLY A 409 -6.37 -3.58 -20.99
C GLY A 409 -4.85 -3.44 -21.21
N ILE A 410 -4.02 -4.04 -20.35
CA ILE A 410 -2.56 -3.94 -20.42
C ILE A 410 -2.02 -5.20 -21.08
N THR A 411 -1.26 -5.03 -22.15
CA THR A 411 -0.56 -6.13 -22.79
C THR A 411 0.52 -6.69 -21.84
N PRO A 412 0.43 -7.95 -21.39
CA PRO A 412 1.37 -8.50 -20.43
C PRO A 412 2.79 -8.58 -21.01
N LEU A 413 3.78 -8.47 -20.13
CA LEU A 413 5.18 -8.71 -20.45
C LEU A 413 5.59 -10.07 -19.89
N ALA A 414 5.86 -11.04 -20.76
CA ALA A 414 6.31 -12.38 -20.39
C ALA A 414 7.84 -12.49 -20.32
N LEU A 415 8.57 -11.71 -21.12
CA LEU A 415 10.03 -11.67 -21.15
C LEU A 415 10.57 -10.62 -20.16
N THR A 416 10.52 -10.93 -18.86
CA THR A 416 10.93 -9.99 -17.80
C THR A 416 12.43 -9.98 -17.55
N ASP A 417 13.11 -11.15 -17.63
CA ASP A 417 14.53 -11.28 -17.35
C ASP A 417 15.32 -11.61 -18.63
N PRO A 418 16.22 -10.70 -19.09
CA PRO A 418 17.05 -10.94 -20.26
C PRO A 418 18.04 -12.11 -20.14
N ARG A 419 18.27 -12.63 -18.94
CA ARG A 419 19.16 -13.78 -18.67
C ARG A 419 18.41 -15.10 -18.60
N ALA A 420 17.08 -15.07 -18.56
CA ALA A 420 16.28 -16.29 -18.48
C ALA A 420 16.33 -17.09 -19.79
N ALA A 421 16.23 -18.42 -19.69
CA ALA A 421 16.28 -19.32 -20.83
C ALA A 421 15.16 -19.10 -21.87
N ASN A 422 14.04 -18.51 -21.43
CA ASN A 422 12.91 -18.14 -22.31
C ASN A 422 13.08 -16.80 -23.01
N PHE A 423 14.17 -16.06 -22.77
CA PHE A 423 14.42 -14.77 -23.44
C PHE A 423 14.92 -14.99 -24.89
N THR A 424 14.02 -15.49 -25.72
CA THR A 424 14.25 -15.86 -27.12
C THR A 424 13.11 -15.32 -28.00
N PRO A 425 13.29 -15.25 -29.34
CA PRO A 425 12.20 -14.89 -30.24
C PRO A 425 10.95 -15.77 -30.05
N GLU A 426 11.15 -17.07 -29.81
CA GLU A 426 10.07 -18.05 -29.60
C GLU A 426 9.39 -17.88 -28.24
N GLY A 427 10.06 -17.22 -27.29
CA GLY A 427 9.49 -16.87 -25.99
C GLY A 427 8.56 -15.67 -26.03
N CYS A 428 8.55 -14.88 -27.10
CA CYS A 428 7.65 -13.75 -27.25
C CYS A 428 6.20 -14.23 -27.42
N ARG A 429 5.31 -13.74 -26.56
CA ARG A 429 3.87 -14.06 -26.58
C ARG A 429 2.99 -12.87 -26.91
N THR A 430 3.52 -11.65 -26.77
CA THR A 430 2.81 -10.40 -26.96
C THR A 430 3.66 -9.41 -27.77
N PHE A 431 3.03 -8.33 -28.28
CA PHE A 431 3.77 -7.24 -28.91
C PHE A 431 4.74 -6.56 -27.91
N HIS A 432 4.39 -6.52 -26.62
CA HIS A 432 5.27 -5.98 -25.58
C HIS A 432 6.55 -6.82 -25.46
N ASP A 433 6.44 -8.15 -25.50
CA ASP A 433 7.61 -9.04 -25.52
C ASP A 433 8.49 -8.82 -26.74
N ILE A 434 7.90 -8.64 -27.92
CA ILE A 434 8.65 -8.39 -29.16
C ILE A 434 9.43 -7.09 -29.03
N ILE A 435 8.79 -6.01 -28.58
CA ILE A 435 9.44 -4.71 -28.37
C ILE A 435 10.57 -4.85 -27.34
N ARG A 436 10.29 -5.49 -26.19
CA ARG A 436 11.27 -5.75 -25.14
C ARG A 436 12.46 -6.56 -25.63
N PHE A 437 12.20 -7.64 -26.36
CA PHE A 437 13.24 -8.50 -26.93
C PHE A 437 14.10 -7.74 -27.95
N CYS A 438 13.47 -7.04 -28.91
CA CYS A 438 14.17 -6.26 -29.92
C CYS A 438 15.02 -5.15 -29.30
N HIS A 439 14.46 -4.42 -28.33
CA HIS A 439 15.18 -3.39 -27.59
C HIS A 439 16.41 -3.96 -26.89
N GLU A 440 16.26 -5.05 -26.13
CA GLU A 440 17.34 -5.69 -25.40
C GLU A 440 18.44 -6.22 -26.35
N GLN A 441 18.06 -6.82 -27.49
CA GLN A 441 19.03 -7.27 -28.48
C GLN A 441 19.75 -6.10 -29.15
N ALA A 442 19.03 -5.01 -29.44
CA ALA A 442 19.63 -3.80 -30.01
C ALA A 442 20.65 -3.18 -29.04
N VAL A 443 20.27 -3.06 -27.77
CA VAL A 443 21.14 -2.57 -26.67
C VAL A 443 22.35 -3.50 -26.50
N ARG A 444 22.13 -4.82 -26.45
CA ARG A 444 23.23 -5.81 -26.36
C ARG A 444 24.16 -5.75 -27.55
N ILE A 445 23.64 -5.59 -28.76
CA ILE A 445 24.46 -5.40 -29.98
C ILE A 445 25.23 -4.08 -29.89
N MET A 446 24.59 -3.00 -29.51
CA MET A 446 25.20 -1.69 -29.33
C MET A 446 26.37 -1.72 -28.34
N PHE A 447 26.20 -2.41 -27.21
CA PHE A 447 27.27 -2.56 -26.22
C PHE A 447 28.28 -3.67 -26.56
N SER A 448 27.88 -4.75 -27.28
CA SER A 448 28.79 -5.81 -27.74
C SER A 448 29.50 -5.47 -29.05
N LEU A 449 29.20 -4.33 -29.68
CA LEU A 449 30.02 -3.81 -30.80
C LEU A 449 31.49 -3.70 -30.38
N GLY A 450 31.80 -3.58 -29.08
CA GLY A 450 33.14 -3.66 -28.53
C GLY A 450 33.80 -5.04 -28.58
N ASP A 451 33.06 -6.10 -28.24
CA ASP A 451 33.60 -7.46 -28.03
C ASP A 451 33.60 -8.31 -29.31
N ARG A 452 32.64 -8.10 -30.20
CA ARG A 452 32.55 -8.85 -31.46
C ARG A 452 33.52 -8.36 -32.54
N LEU A 453 34.13 -7.19 -32.36
CA LEU A 453 35.06 -6.57 -33.30
C LEU A 453 36.53 -6.81 -32.95
N GLY A 454 36.85 -7.97 -32.38
CA GLY A 454 38.23 -8.50 -32.32
C GLY A 454 38.86 -8.68 -33.74
N LYS A 455 38.21 -8.18 -34.78
CA LYS A 455 38.78 -7.97 -36.11
C LYS A 455 38.54 -6.50 -36.50
N PRO A 456 39.56 -5.79 -37.02
CA PRO A 456 39.44 -4.40 -37.42
C PRO A 456 38.42 -4.28 -38.57
N GLY A 457 37.20 -3.94 -38.26
CA GLY A 457 36.11 -3.67 -39.18
C GLY A 457 35.54 -2.27 -38.93
N ARG A 458 35.40 -1.52 -39.97
CA ARG A 458 35.02 -0.13 -40.26
C ARG A 458 34.10 0.66 -39.34
N SER A 459 33.66 0.18 -38.17
CA SER A 459 32.53 0.84 -37.50
C SER A 459 32.80 1.45 -36.11
N ARG A 460 33.94 1.23 -35.48
CA ARG A 460 34.26 1.80 -34.16
C ARG A 460 35.67 2.37 -34.13
N ARG A 461 35.79 3.61 -33.66
CA ARG A 461 37.08 4.26 -33.50
C ARG A 461 37.20 4.85 -32.09
N ARG A 462 38.33 4.64 -31.42
CA ARG A 462 38.63 5.30 -30.16
C ARG A 462 39.06 6.73 -30.44
N LEU A 463 38.42 7.71 -29.79
CA LEU A 463 38.85 9.09 -29.85
C LEU A 463 40.14 9.26 -29.04
N ILE A 464 41.20 9.74 -29.69
CA ILE A 464 42.45 10.10 -29.04
C ILE A 464 42.23 11.42 -28.32
N THR A 465 42.34 11.40 -26.99
CA THR A 465 42.02 12.56 -26.12
C THR A 465 42.85 12.52 -24.84
N SER A 466 43.03 13.70 -24.22
CA SER A 466 43.62 13.84 -22.89
C SER A 466 42.59 13.64 -21.76
N LEU A 467 41.32 13.40 -22.09
CA LEU A 467 40.30 13.13 -21.09
C LEU A 467 40.55 11.78 -20.38
N PRO A 468 40.26 11.63 -19.07
CA PRO A 468 40.61 10.44 -18.27
C PRO A 468 39.67 9.25 -18.50
N PHE A 469 38.98 9.18 -19.64
CA PHE A 469 38.08 8.10 -20.06
C PHE A 469 38.06 7.93 -21.58
N ASP A 470 37.75 6.73 -22.00
CA ASP A 470 37.66 6.39 -23.43
C ASP A 470 36.30 6.79 -23.99
N ILE A 471 36.31 7.45 -25.15
CA ILE A 471 35.15 7.70 -25.98
C ILE A 471 35.31 6.91 -27.27
N PHE A 472 34.33 6.07 -27.57
CA PHE A 472 34.29 5.32 -28.81
C PHE A 472 33.30 5.95 -29.80
N ILE A 473 33.78 6.28 -30.96
CA ILE A 473 33.00 6.89 -32.04
C ILE A 473 32.46 5.82 -32.97
N VAL A 474 31.16 5.90 -33.26
CA VAL A 474 30.46 5.15 -34.31
C VAL A 474 29.93 6.15 -35.33
N ASP A 475 30.49 6.15 -36.53
CA ASP A 475 30.04 7.04 -37.62
C ASP A 475 28.90 6.39 -38.42
N VAL A 476 27.73 7.04 -38.42
CA VAL A 476 26.52 6.60 -39.13
C VAL A 476 26.35 7.33 -40.47
N GLY A 477 27.31 8.19 -40.83
CA GLY A 477 27.39 8.90 -42.10
C GLY A 477 27.68 10.39 -41.94
N GLY A 478 28.84 10.82 -42.40
CA GLY A 478 29.28 12.22 -42.38
C GLY A 478 29.71 12.73 -41.00
N GLY A 479 29.79 11.89 -39.99
CA GLY A 479 30.28 12.25 -38.65
C GLY A 479 31.80 12.35 -38.58
N LEU A 480 32.50 11.71 -39.51
CA LEU A 480 33.95 11.77 -39.65
C LEU A 480 34.33 12.25 -41.05
N ARG A 481 35.47 12.94 -41.13
CA ARG A 481 36.11 13.35 -42.40
C ARG A 481 36.83 12.19 -43.02
N ASP A 482 37.00 12.24 -44.37
CA ASP A 482 37.80 11.27 -45.08
C ASP A 482 39.26 11.28 -44.60
N GLY A 483 39.86 10.08 -44.50
CA GLY A 483 41.26 9.92 -44.07
C GLY A 483 41.46 9.60 -42.58
N ALA A 484 40.39 9.46 -41.80
CA ALA A 484 40.49 8.98 -40.43
C ALA A 484 41.01 7.53 -40.38
N ALA A 485 42.06 7.26 -39.59
CA ALA A 485 42.70 5.95 -39.49
C ALA A 485 41.79 4.89 -38.89
N ASP A 486 41.98 3.62 -39.26
CA ASP A 486 41.24 2.50 -38.66
C ASP A 486 41.66 2.30 -37.19
N GLY A 487 40.67 2.16 -36.30
CA GLY A 487 40.84 1.82 -34.89
C GLY A 487 40.96 3.00 -33.92
N ALA A 488 41.50 4.16 -34.34
CA ALA A 488 41.58 5.39 -33.52
C ALA A 488 41.43 6.63 -34.43
N THR A 489 40.90 7.71 -33.85
CA THR A 489 40.73 8.99 -34.56
C THR A 489 41.02 10.17 -33.64
N GLU A 490 41.53 11.24 -34.18
CA GLU A 490 41.74 12.52 -33.51
C GLU A 490 40.53 13.43 -33.71
N ILE A 491 40.35 14.43 -32.85
CA ILE A 491 39.21 15.36 -32.90
C ILE A 491 39.15 16.13 -34.24
N ASP A 492 40.30 16.39 -34.85
CA ASP A 492 40.40 17.10 -36.14
C ASP A 492 39.75 16.35 -37.30
N HIS A 493 39.58 15.04 -37.18
CA HIS A 493 38.87 14.21 -38.11
C HIS A 493 37.36 14.12 -37.86
N VAL A 494 36.88 14.68 -36.77
CA VAL A 494 35.44 14.72 -36.46
C VAL A 494 34.80 15.84 -37.29
N ALA A 495 33.66 15.51 -37.95
CA ALA A 495 32.88 16.46 -38.73
C ALA A 495 31.51 16.78 -38.11
N SER A 496 31.05 15.96 -37.15
CA SER A 496 29.76 16.15 -36.48
C SER A 496 29.69 17.50 -35.76
N ARG A 497 28.84 18.39 -36.29
CA ARG A 497 28.64 19.75 -35.79
C ARG A 497 28.20 19.76 -34.30
N PRO A 498 27.16 19.06 -33.91
CA PRO A 498 26.72 19.07 -32.50
C PRO A 498 27.75 18.42 -31.56
N PHE A 499 28.47 17.38 -31.99
CA PHE A 499 29.53 16.80 -31.17
C PHE A 499 30.68 17.78 -30.94
N LEU A 500 31.08 18.54 -31.96
CA LEU A 500 32.16 19.53 -31.81
C LEU A 500 31.80 20.66 -30.83
N HIS A 501 30.53 21.07 -30.76
CA HIS A 501 30.07 22.02 -29.75
C HIS A 501 30.12 21.42 -28.33
N LEU A 502 29.63 20.20 -28.14
CA LEU A 502 29.75 19.46 -26.88
C LEU A 502 31.23 19.27 -26.48
N TRP A 503 32.08 18.94 -27.45
CA TRP A 503 33.52 18.74 -27.22
C TRP A 503 34.20 20.00 -26.71
N ARG A 504 33.89 21.17 -27.30
CA ARG A 504 34.37 22.47 -26.80
C ARG A 504 34.00 22.70 -25.33
N GLY A 505 32.81 22.29 -24.93
CA GLY A 505 32.39 22.35 -23.55
C GLY A 505 33.13 21.37 -22.65
N LEU A 506 33.25 20.10 -23.07
CA LEU A 506 33.95 19.05 -22.32
C LEU A 506 35.45 19.36 -22.10
N THR A 507 36.08 20.04 -23.07
CA THR A 507 37.50 20.41 -23.01
C THR A 507 37.73 21.87 -22.60
N HIS A 508 36.72 22.52 -22.00
CA HIS A 508 36.84 23.89 -21.53
C HIS A 508 37.95 24.01 -20.47
N PRO A 509 38.80 25.06 -20.48
CA PRO A 509 39.91 25.21 -19.52
C PRO A 509 39.52 25.15 -18.04
N ASP A 510 38.30 25.58 -17.72
CA ASP A 510 37.80 25.60 -16.32
C ASP A 510 37.41 24.19 -15.82
N ILE A 511 37.43 23.16 -16.71
CA ILE A 511 37.11 21.78 -16.31
C ILE A 511 38.36 21.01 -15.93
N HIS A 512 38.55 20.78 -14.65
CA HIS A 512 39.72 20.07 -14.10
C HIS A 512 39.44 18.57 -13.95
N TRP A 513 39.65 17.79 -15.01
CA TRP A 513 39.38 16.36 -15.08
C TRP A 513 40.23 15.49 -14.14
N HIS A 514 41.41 15.99 -13.67
CA HIS A 514 42.39 15.21 -12.90
C HIS A 514 42.29 15.40 -11.39
N GLU A 515 41.40 16.24 -10.89
CA GLU A 515 41.12 16.34 -9.47
C GLU A 515 40.27 15.15 -9.02
N GLN A 516 40.91 14.17 -8.37
CA GLN A 516 40.21 13.04 -7.75
C GLN A 516 40.04 13.34 -6.25
N PRO A 517 38.81 13.39 -5.68
CA PRO A 517 38.61 13.12 -4.28
C PRO A 517 38.96 11.66 -4.00
N ALA A 518 39.37 11.34 -2.77
CA ALA A 518 39.68 9.97 -2.37
C ALA A 518 38.46 9.07 -2.64
N PHE A 519 38.57 8.21 -3.65
CA PHE A 519 37.50 7.32 -4.10
C PHE A 519 37.40 6.13 -3.13
N ASP A 520 36.24 5.87 -2.54
CA ASP A 520 36.00 4.71 -1.68
C ASP A 520 35.75 3.45 -2.52
N TRP A 521 36.85 2.79 -2.89
CA TRP A 521 36.86 1.55 -3.66
C TRP A 521 36.14 0.39 -2.97
N LYS A 522 35.91 0.44 -1.65
CA LYS A 522 35.28 -0.63 -0.89
C LYS A 522 33.76 -0.64 -1.10
N ASN A 523 33.12 0.51 -0.98
CA ASN A 523 31.68 0.68 -1.25
C ASN A 523 31.36 0.49 -2.74
N PHE A 524 32.27 0.90 -3.63
CA PHE A 524 32.14 0.67 -5.07
C PHE A 524 32.12 -0.83 -5.40
N GLY A 525 33.05 -1.60 -4.83
CA GLY A 525 33.13 -3.04 -5.06
C GLY A 525 31.88 -3.81 -4.61
N GLU A 526 31.28 -3.41 -3.49
CA GLU A 526 30.05 -4.05 -2.96
C GLU A 526 28.82 -3.76 -3.84
N THR A 527 28.68 -2.53 -4.35
CA THR A 527 27.57 -2.14 -5.24
C THR A 527 27.69 -2.75 -6.63
N VAL A 528 28.89 -2.78 -7.20
CA VAL A 528 29.16 -3.36 -8.54
C VAL A 528 29.03 -4.88 -8.54
N LEU A 529 29.44 -5.55 -7.44
CA LEU A 529 29.28 -7.00 -7.28
C LEU A 529 27.81 -7.40 -7.11
N ALA A 530 27.00 -6.57 -6.50
CA ALA A 530 25.55 -6.79 -6.35
C ALA A 530 24.82 -6.77 -7.71
N ASP A 531 25.29 -5.93 -8.65
CA ASP A 531 24.73 -5.81 -10.02
C ASP A 531 25.36 -6.80 -11.03
N GLY A 532 26.28 -7.67 -10.62
CA GLY A 532 26.87 -8.72 -11.46
C GLY A 532 27.91 -8.23 -12.49
N ILE A 533 28.50 -7.04 -12.31
CA ILE A 533 29.51 -6.46 -13.19
C ILE A 533 30.90 -6.95 -12.75
N SER A 534 31.66 -7.57 -13.66
CA SER A 534 32.87 -8.34 -13.33
C SER A 534 34.17 -7.53 -13.23
N SER A 535 34.28 -6.31 -13.77
CA SER A 535 35.42 -5.40 -13.61
C SER A 535 35.14 -3.97 -14.09
N VAL A 536 35.92 -3.00 -13.59
CA VAL A 536 35.88 -1.58 -14.02
C VAL A 536 36.34 -1.38 -15.45
N ASP A 537 37.14 -2.30 -15.98
CA ASP A 537 37.61 -2.32 -17.38
C ASP A 537 36.60 -2.96 -18.34
N SER A 538 35.39 -3.30 -17.86
CA SER A 538 34.32 -3.86 -18.69
C SER A 538 33.89 -2.86 -19.77
N PRO A 539 33.63 -3.30 -21.01
CA PRO A 539 33.07 -2.47 -22.09
C PRO A 539 31.76 -1.77 -21.71
N GLU A 540 31.09 -2.25 -20.66
CA GLU A 540 29.85 -1.69 -20.11
C GLU A 540 30.03 -0.29 -19.51
N PHE A 541 31.26 0.10 -19.16
CA PHE A 541 31.59 1.44 -18.63
C PHE A 541 32.13 2.41 -19.68
N ALA A 542 32.33 1.98 -20.92
CA ALA A 542 32.83 2.86 -21.94
C ALA A 542 31.81 3.91 -22.39
N SER A 543 32.28 5.13 -22.66
CA SER A 543 31.45 6.17 -23.28
C SER A 543 31.39 6.00 -24.78
N TYR A 544 30.24 6.25 -25.39
CA TYR A 544 30.01 6.09 -26.84
C TYR A 544 29.42 7.35 -27.45
N ALA A 545 29.90 7.70 -28.64
CA ALA A 545 29.36 8.78 -29.44
C ALA A 545 28.98 8.23 -30.83
N VAL A 546 27.68 8.19 -31.13
CA VAL A 546 27.18 7.92 -32.47
C VAL A 546 27.10 9.24 -33.21
N LEU A 547 27.81 9.38 -34.31
CA LEU A 547 27.98 10.64 -35.02
C LEU A 547 27.42 10.57 -36.44
N GLY A 548 26.60 11.56 -36.80
CA GLY A 548 26.33 11.97 -38.18
C GLY A 548 26.89 13.38 -38.43
N GLY A 549 26.79 13.92 -39.62
CA GLY A 549 27.25 15.29 -39.89
C GLY A 549 26.58 16.33 -39.00
N ASP A 550 25.26 16.22 -38.88
CA ASP A 550 24.40 17.10 -38.06
C ASP A 550 23.82 16.43 -36.82
N TYR A 551 24.25 15.20 -36.51
CA TYR A 551 23.69 14.38 -35.43
C TYR A 551 24.74 13.92 -34.43
N VAL A 552 24.37 13.87 -33.17
CA VAL A 552 25.10 13.22 -32.10
C VAL A 552 24.17 12.49 -31.14
N ASN A 553 24.52 11.25 -30.81
CA ASN A 553 24.03 10.59 -29.61
C ASN A 553 25.25 10.23 -28.76
N LEU A 554 25.41 10.95 -27.64
CA LEU A 554 26.55 10.79 -26.76
C LEU A 554 26.06 10.18 -25.44
N ILE A 555 26.53 8.98 -25.15
CA ILE A 555 26.33 8.29 -23.89
C ILE A 555 27.64 8.36 -23.10
N MET A 556 27.59 9.00 -21.93
CA MET A 556 28.74 9.08 -21.06
C MET A 556 28.44 8.41 -19.72
N ARG A 557 29.41 7.65 -19.24
CA ARG A 557 29.37 6.98 -17.94
C ARG A 557 30.59 7.40 -17.13
N PHE A 558 30.34 8.05 -16.01
CA PHE A 558 31.37 8.47 -15.05
C PHE A 558 31.11 7.77 -13.72
N GLY A 559 31.59 6.56 -13.56
CA GLY A 559 31.31 5.78 -12.35
C GLY A 559 29.79 5.57 -12.16
N TYR A 560 29.20 6.22 -11.16
CA TYR A 560 27.76 6.10 -10.82
C TYR A 560 26.84 7.02 -11.64
N HIS A 561 27.38 7.84 -12.54
CA HIS A 561 26.58 8.76 -13.33
C HIS A 561 26.27 8.19 -14.71
N PHE A 562 25.04 8.33 -15.13
CA PHE A 562 24.59 8.07 -16.49
C PHE A 562 24.14 9.37 -17.12
N THR A 563 24.70 9.69 -18.28
CA THR A 563 24.30 10.85 -19.07
C THR A 563 24.06 10.45 -20.51
N LEU A 564 23.00 10.98 -21.08
CA LEU A 564 22.65 10.84 -22.49
C LEU A 564 22.43 12.24 -23.09
N VAL A 565 23.12 12.54 -24.16
CA VAL A 565 22.86 13.72 -25.00
C VAL A 565 22.49 13.20 -26.38
N ASP A 566 21.31 13.56 -26.85
CA ASP A 566 20.81 13.24 -28.18
C ASP A 566 20.43 14.54 -28.88
N ALA A 567 21.14 14.90 -29.97
CA ALA A 567 20.94 16.18 -30.63
C ALA A 567 21.05 16.08 -32.15
N LEU A 568 20.13 16.78 -32.80
CA LEU A 568 20.15 17.06 -34.23
C LEU A 568 20.32 18.57 -34.45
N CYS A 569 21.30 18.99 -35.22
CA CYS A 569 21.66 20.37 -35.48
C CYS A 569 21.89 20.57 -36.97
N GLY A 570 20.82 20.46 -37.75
CA GLY A 570 20.84 20.53 -39.23
C GLY A 570 20.31 21.85 -39.78
N GLU A 571 20.13 21.91 -41.12
CA GLU A 571 19.59 23.08 -41.81
C GLU A 571 18.10 23.26 -41.60
N ASP A 572 17.35 22.15 -41.41
CA ASP A 572 15.90 22.19 -41.11
C ASP A 572 15.66 22.52 -39.63
N GLU A 573 15.31 23.77 -39.40
CA GLU A 573 15.03 24.30 -38.05
C GLU A 573 13.96 23.52 -37.31
N ALA A 574 12.92 23.06 -37.99
CA ALA A 574 11.80 22.35 -37.39
C ALA A 574 12.18 20.97 -36.84
N SER A 575 13.24 20.38 -37.44
CA SER A 575 13.77 19.06 -37.02
C SER A 575 14.87 19.14 -35.96
N ASN A 576 15.40 20.34 -35.68
CA ASN A 576 16.46 20.52 -34.71
C ASN A 576 15.95 20.32 -33.28
N TYR A 577 16.75 19.61 -32.48
CA TYR A 577 16.46 19.37 -31.06
C TYR A 577 17.73 19.03 -30.28
N CYS A 578 17.68 19.17 -28.95
CA CYS A 578 18.62 18.53 -28.07
C CYS A 578 17.83 17.96 -26.88
N GLN A 579 18.02 16.68 -26.64
CA GLN A 579 17.53 15.98 -25.44
C GLN A 579 18.71 15.65 -24.55
N PHE A 580 18.57 15.93 -23.27
CA PHE A 580 19.56 15.62 -22.25
C PHE A 580 18.90 14.88 -21.11
N ARG A 581 19.49 13.74 -20.77
CA ARG A 581 19.09 12.95 -19.61
C ARG A 581 20.27 12.73 -18.69
N PHE A 582 20.04 12.93 -17.40
CA PHE A 582 21.07 12.80 -16.38
C PHE A 582 20.49 12.03 -15.18
N ALA A 583 21.18 11.00 -14.70
CA ALA A 583 20.75 10.18 -13.58
C ALA A 583 21.91 9.63 -12.77
N GLY A 584 21.64 9.22 -11.53
CA GLY A 584 22.59 8.55 -10.66
C GLY A 584 23.50 9.49 -9.88
N GLY A 585 24.56 8.95 -9.27
CA GLY A 585 25.53 9.64 -8.41
C GLY A 585 26.00 8.78 -7.26
N GLY A 586 27.13 9.15 -6.66
CA GLY A 586 27.75 8.45 -5.53
C GLY A 586 27.23 8.86 -4.16
N ALA A 587 26.54 10.00 -4.07
CA ALA A 587 25.98 10.51 -2.81
C ALA A 587 24.58 9.92 -2.51
N ASP A 588 24.05 10.26 -1.34
CA ASP A 588 22.67 9.98 -0.97
C ASP A 588 21.67 10.73 -1.88
N LEU A 589 20.38 10.42 -1.74
CA LEU A 589 19.34 11.03 -2.57
C LEU A 589 19.30 12.56 -2.45
N SER A 590 19.56 13.10 -1.25
CA SER A 590 19.56 14.55 -0.99
C SER A 590 20.68 15.24 -1.78
N GLY A 591 21.90 14.74 -1.72
CA GLY A 591 23.03 15.27 -2.48
C GLY A 591 22.82 15.20 -3.99
N ARG A 592 22.23 14.10 -4.49
CA ARG A 592 21.85 13.96 -5.90
C ARG A 592 20.81 14.99 -6.32
N GLN A 593 19.78 15.23 -5.50
CA GLN A 593 18.75 16.24 -5.77
C GLN A 593 19.30 17.66 -5.78
N LEU A 594 20.21 18.01 -4.87
CA LEU A 594 20.88 19.31 -4.88
C LEU A 594 21.66 19.54 -6.17
N ARG A 595 22.39 18.53 -6.64
CA ARG A 595 23.08 18.60 -7.94
C ARG A 595 22.10 18.78 -9.09
N LEU A 596 20.99 18.01 -9.10
CA LEU A 596 19.98 18.14 -10.17
C LEU A 596 19.36 19.54 -10.16
N ALA A 597 19.12 20.14 -8.99
CA ALA A 597 18.61 21.50 -8.90
C ALA A 597 19.58 22.52 -9.52
N ALA A 598 20.89 22.36 -9.27
CA ALA A 598 21.92 23.21 -9.87
C ALA A 598 21.97 23.04 -11.40
N ILE A 599 21.97 21.80 -11.90
CA ILE A 599 21.97 21.51 -13.34
C ILE A 599 20.71 22.08 -13.99
N ALA A 600 19.52 21.86 -13.39
CA ALA A 600 18.26 22.33 -13.91
C ALA A 600 18.23 23.85 -14.07
N ARG A 601 18.72 24.60 -13.07
CA ARG A 601 18.79 26.05 -13.11
C ARG A 601 19.66 26.57 -14.28
N VAL A 602 20.82 25.97 -14.49
CA VAL A 602 21.70 26.35 -15.60
C VAL A 602 21.04 26.04 -16.94
N LEU A 603 20.46 24.85 -17.10
CA LEU A 603 19.81 24.44 -18.34
C LEU A 603 18.57 25.29 -18.68
N GLN A 604 17.77 25.66 -17.67
CA GLN A 604 16.62 26.57 -17.87
C GLN A 604 17.06 27.94 -18.40
N GLN A 605 18.17 28.48 -17.88
CA GLN A 605 18.73 29.73 -18.38
C GLN A 605 19.33 29.59 -19.80
N ALA A 606 19.83 28.40 -20.14
CA ALA A 606 20.29 28.08 -21.48
C ALA A 606 19.13 27.77 -22.48
N GLY A 607 17.86 27.91 -22.05
CA GLY A 607 16.68 27.75 -22.89
C GLY A 607 16.11 26.33 -22.97
N PHE A 608 16.53 25.41 -22.09
CA PHE A 608 15.94 24.09 -22.00
C PHE A 608 14.67 24.07 -21.15
N GLU A 609 13.70 23.27 -21.57
CA GLU A 609 12.59 22.81 -20.74
C GLU A 609 13.11 21.65 -19.88
N VAL A 610 13.00 21.74 -18.55
CA VAL A 610 13.61 20.78 -17.62
C VAL A 610 12.56 20.17 -16.69
N GLU A 611 12.54 18.85 -16.61
CA GLU A 611 11.76 18.07 -15.64
C GLU A 611 12.72 17.27 -14.74
N THR A 612 12.39 17.20 -13.45
CA THR A 612 13.13 16.38 -12.47
C THR A 612 12.19 15.44 -11.74
N ARG A 613 12.60 14.17 -11.58
CA ARG A 613 11.84 13.13 -10.86
C ARG A 613 12.81 12.26 -10.06
N GLY A 614 12.78 12.40 -8.72
CA GLY A 614 13.74 11.70 -7.86
C GLY A 614 15.17 12.15 -8.11
N ASP A 615 16.03 11.25 -8.61
CA ASP A 615 17.41 11.51 -9.02
C ASP A 615 17.61 11.50 -10.55
N LEU A 616 16.51 11.62 -11.31
CA LEU A 616 16.49 11.74 -12.76
C LEU A 616 16.17 13.17 -13.17
N LEU A 617 16.94 13.70 -14.14
CA LEU A 617 16.68 14.95 -14.84
C LEU A 617 16.51 14.67 -16.33
N ASP A 618 15.42 15.13 -16.91
CA ASP A 618 15.16 15.19 -18.33
C ASP A 618 15.09 16.66 -18.77
N ALA A 619 15.87 17.03 -19.77
CA ALA A 619 15.86 18.38 -20.35
C ALA A 619 15.74 18.32 -21.86
N ARG A 620 14.96 19.25 -22.41
CA ARG A 620 14.73 19.36 -23.86
C ARG A 620 14.94 20.80 -24.31
N LEU A 621 15.80 20.97 -25.31
CA LEU A 621 15.86 22.23 -26.07
C LEU A 621 14.84 22.15 -27.21
N PRO A 622 13.86 23.06 -27.28
CA PRO A 622 12.88 23.07 -28.35
C PRO A 622 13.52 23.42 -29.69
N ALA A 623 12.81 23.11 -30.78
CA ALA A 623 13.26 23.35 -32.13
C ALA A 623 13.69 24.82 -32.31
N CYS A 624 14.91 25.01 -32.84
CA CYS A 624 15.50 26.32 -33.08
C CYS A 624 16.54 26.26 -34.21
N PRO A 625 16.94 27.40 -34.77
CA PRO A 625 18.00 27.46 -35.78
C PRO A 625 19.32 26.85 -35.28
N ALA A 626 20.04 26.14 -36.13
CA ALA A 626 21.31 25.49 -35.77
C ALA A 626 22.32 26.45 -35.11
N ALA A 627 22.35 27.71 -35.50
CA ALA A 627 23.21 28.73 -34.90
C ALA A 627 22.87 29.02 -33.44
N ARG A 628 21.62 28.83 -33.03
CA ARG A 628 21.18 29.00 -31.62
C ARG A 628 21.46 27.78 -30.75
N MET A 629 21.78 26.64 -31.34
CA MET A 629 22.11 25.43 -30.59
C MET A 629 23.58 25.39 -30.13
N GLU A 630 24.46 26.20 -30.73
CA GLU A 630 25.88 26.19 -30.42
C GLU A 630 26.16 26.42 -28.93
N GLU A 631 25.68 27.55 -28.38
CA GLU A 631 25.93 27.94 -27.01
C GLU A 631 25.31 26.93 -25.98
N PRO A 632 24.04 26.52 -26.11
CA PRO A 632 23.46 25.48 -25.24
C PRO A 632 24.25 24.17 -25.24
N LEU A 633 24.76 23.71 -26.42
CA LEU A 633 25.55 22.48 -26.49
C LEU A 633 26.94 22.65 -25.83
N VAL A 634 27.57 23.82 -25.93
CA VAL A 634 28.80 24.12 -25.22
C VAL A 634 28.59 24.15 -23.71
N ILE A 635 27.51 24.82 -23.26
CA ILE A 635 27.12 24.84 -21.84
C ILE A 635 26.89 23.42 -21.34
N LEU A 636 26.18 22.59 -22.10
CA LEU A 636 25.92 21.21 -21.75
C LEU A 636 27.22 20.40 -21.62
N GLY A 637 28.15 20.54 -22.56
CA GLY A 637 29.48 19.91 -22.46
C GLY A 637 30.27 20.33 -21.24
N ARG A 638 30.23 21.62 -20.86
CA ARG A 638 30.84 22.13 -19.60
C ARG A 638 30.16 21.54 -18.36
N LEU A 639 28.81 21.49 -18.35
CA LEU A 639 28.05 20.90 -17.25
C LEU A 639 28.44 19.45 -16.99
N LEU A 640 28.59 18.63 -18.03
CA LEU A 640 28.99 17.23 -17.91
C LEU A 640 30.30 17.07 -17.12
N GLY A 641 31.28 17.92 -17.38
CA GLY A 641 32.55 17.89 -16.65
C GLY A 641 32.49 18.49 -15.25
N ALA A 642 31.84 19.65 -15.12
CA ALA A 642 31.80 20.41 -13.88
C ALA A 642 30.96 19.76 -12.77
N THR A 643 29.91 19.01 -13.13
CA THR A 643 28.94 18.45 -12.17
C THR A 643 29.26 17.04 -11.69
N ARG A 644 30.34 16.42 -12.18
CA ARG A 644 30.65 15.00 -11.94
C ARG A 644 30.81 14.60 -10.47
N LEU A 645 31.26 15.51 -9.61
CA LEU A 645 31.49 15.27 -8.17
C LEU A 645 30.61 16.13 -7.25
N MET A 646 29.70 16.90 -7.85
CA MET A 646 28.94 17.93 -7.15
C MET A 646 27.97 17.36 -6.13
N ASP A 647 27.42 16.17 -6.34
CA ASP A 647 26.52 15.49 -5.40
C ASP A 647 27.20 15.18 -4.05
N MET A 648 28.53 15.03 -4.04
CA MET A 648 29.31 14.79 -2.82
C MET A 648 29.83 16.07 -2.18
N THR A 649 29.71 17.24 -2.83
CA THR A 649 30.29 18.51 -2.35
C THR A 649 29.25 19.54 -1.95
N LEU A 650 28.02 19.47 -2.46
CA LEU A 650 26.94 20.41 -2.11
C LEU A 650 26.30 20.02 -0.78
N GLY A 651 26.26 20.95 0.16
CA GLY A 651 25.64 20.74 1.47
C GLY A 651 24.19 21.24 1.58
N ASN A 652 23.78 22.21 0.74
CA ASN A 652 22.45 22.81 0.81
C ASN A 652 22.01 23.50 -0.50
N ALA A 653 20.74 23.93 -0.56
CA ALA A 653 20.17 24.57 -1.74
C ALA A 653 20.78 25.94 -2.09
N ASP A 654 21.25 26.70 -1.08
CA ASP A 654 21.88 28.00 -1.30
C ASP A 654 23.25 27.84 -1.97
N GLU A 655 23.98 26.78 -1.64
CA GLU A 655 25.23 26.43 -2.30
C GLU A 655 25.00 26.00 -3.74
N ALA A 656 23.98 25.21 -3.99
CA ALA A 656 23.60 24.80 -5.34
C ALA A 656 23.21 26.02 -6.22
N SER A 657 22.47 26.96 -5.65
CA SER A 657 22.10 28.21 -6.34
C SER A 657 23.30 29.09 -6.65
N ARG A 658 24.19 29.32 -5.66
CA ARG A 658 25.42 30.11 -5.85
C ARG A 658 26.31 29.47 -6.92
N TRP A 659 26.50 28.16 -6.86
CA TRP A 659 27.29 27.46 -7.87
C TRP A 659 26.74 27.67 -9.28
N SER A 660 25.42 27.62 -9.45
CA SER A 660 24.77 27.83 -10.76
C SER A 660 25.01 29.25 -11.29
N ASP A 661 24.91 30.26 -10.41
CA ASP A 661 25.13 31.66 -10.76
C ASP A 661 26.60 31.91 -11.13
N ASP A 662 27.56 31.33 -10.40
CA ASP A 662 29.00 31.40 -10.68
C ASP A 662 29.34 30.71 -12.00
N PHE A 663 28.77 29.52 -12.25
CA PHE A 663 28.95 28.78 -13.49
C PHE A 663 28.49 29.58 -14.71
N LEU A 664 27.32 30.22 -14.62
CA LEU A 664 26.75 31.04 -15.70
C LEU A 664 27.52 32.35 -15.91
N SER A 665 28.05 32.96 -14.84
CA SER A 665 28.86 34.18 -14.94
C SER A 665 30.22 33.95 -15.60
N ALA A 666 30.73 32.73 -15.53
CA ALA A 666 31.97 32.29 -16.18
C ALA A 666 31.74 31.79 -17.63
N THR A 667 30.50 31.82 -18.11
CA THR A 667 30.14 31.43 -19.48
C THR A 667 30.08 32.63 -20.39
#